data_faf0c1bb43579da3fa82e5013913b40d
#
_entry.id   faf0c1bb43579da3fa82e5013913b40d
#
_cell.length_a   1.000
_cell.length_b   1.000
_cell.length_c   1.000
_cell.angle_alpha   90.00
_cell.angle_beta   90.00
_cell.angle_gamma   90.00
#
_symmetry.space_group_name_H-M   'P 1'
#
loop_
_entity.id
_entity.type
_entity.pdbx_description
1 polymer ?
#
loop_
_entity_poly.entity_id
_entity_poly.type
_entity_poly.pdbx_seq_one_letter_code
_entity_poly.pdbx_strand_id
1 'polypeptide(L)'
;MVPAMEEALFRPEPRRSLRGRSRECALLDDLLSAIRRGDSRSLVLRGEAGIGKTALLDYLVDSGSALTVVRAAGVQSEIELAFASLHQLCGPMLDRVEVLPTPQRQTLEIVFGVGAGDAPDQFLVGLAVLSLFSEVAEERPLLCVVDDAQWLDQASALTLAFVARRLQAEPVGIVLAEREAGSALEHLPELSVQGLSNGDARALLSSAVPFTLDEQVRDRIIAEVRGNPLALMELPRGLTATELAGGLGMVAEQTLSGRIEESFLRRYASLPQPTRLLLLLAAAEPVGDPLLLWRAAERLGIGPEAIEHAQAESMLTISERVTFRHPLVRSAIYRTARAAERRSVHLALAESTDPEADPDRRAWHLAAAVAGPDEGVALELERSAGRAQARGGLAAAAAFLQRAVALTGDPARRADRALAAAEASLQAGAFDMARDLVAAAGVGPLDELGRARAELVRARIVFALERGGEAPPLLLQAAKRLESLDVALARDTYLEALAAAQFAGRLAKPAEDVLAIARAALAAPAPPQPARAADLLLGGMATLIAEGYPSGAPLSKQALDAFRRVDLPGEEAIRWTWLACRTAVDVWDFDGWELFAERMVSVAREQGALSALPLGLTLRMGAHLHAGQLDTGALLLEEVDAINEATGTHLAPYGPVLLWAWRGREREAAALIKAGMEEVATRREGWGVTVAYSARAVLLNGLGRYEEAFDAAVQAVAYRGDLAFRNWSLAELVEAGVRIGETATAAEAMEQLASTTGPCATDWATGIEARCRALLNAGDAAEGHYREAIGRLEKSRVWSALARARLLYGEWLRRENRRVDAREQLHVAHEQLATMGVEAFAERARMELAATGERVRKRTVETRDDLTAQERQIARLARDGLSNPEIATRLFLSPRTVEWHLRNVFIKLGVSSRKELRGALRGPEGELTPA
;
A
#
# COMPACT_ATOMS: atom_id res chain seq x y z
N MET A 1 -31.34 60.52 11.98
CA MET A 1 -30.41 60.17 13.09
C MET A 1 -30.50 58.66 13.36
N VAL A 2 -30.35 57.83 12.31
CA VAL A 2 -30.44 56.37 12.40
C VAL A 2 -29.38 55.63 11.52
N PRO A 3 -28.33 56.25 10.95
CA PRO A 3 -27.29 55.44 10.29
C PRO A 3 -25.99 55.25 11.08
N ALA A 4 -25.93 55.67 12.35
CA ALA A 4 -24.66 55.60 13.13
C ALA A 4 -24.65 54.51 14.22
N MET A 5 -25.69 53.67 14.27
CA MET A 5 -25.83 52.63 15.30
C MET A 5 -25.64 51.18 14.77
N GLU A 6 -25.54 51.01 13.43
CA GLU A 6 -25.27 49.69 12.81
C GLU A 6 -23.79 49.37 12.63
N GLU A 7 -22.90 50.38 12.63
CA GLU A 7 -21.45 50.17 12.49
C GLU A 7 -20.71 49.78 13.81
N ALA A 8 -21.43 49.84 14.96
CA ALA A 8 -20.84 49.51 16.27
C ALA A 8 -21.01 48.01 16.71
N LEU A 9 -21.76 47.21 15.93
CA LEU A 9 -22.06 45.82 16.27
C LEU A 9 -21.14 44.77 15.61
N PHE A 10 -20.22 45.19 14.71
CA PHE A 10 -19.24 44.34 14.11
C PHE A 10 -17.80 44.79 14.46
N ARG A 11 -17.46 44.90 15.75
CA ARG A 11 -16.07 44.81 16.14
C ARG A 11 -15.71 43.31 16.23
N PRO A 12 -14.74 42.78 15.43
CA PRO A 12 -14.25 41.44 15.64
C PRO A 12 -13.70 41.35 17.07
N GLU A 13 -14.16 40.40 17.86
CA GLU A 13 -13.60 40.09 19.17
C GLU A 13 -12.05 39.98 19.03
N PRO A 14 -11.28 40.49 19.98
CA PRO A 14 -9.83 40.42 19.90
C PRO A 14 -9.43 38.94 19.86
N ARG A 15 -8.65 38.55 18.83
CA ARG A 15 -8.09 37.22 18.65
C ARG A 15 -7.68 36.64 20.01
N ARG A 16 -8.21 35.49 20.38
CA ARG A 16 -7.86 34.78 21.61
C ARG A 16 -6.37 34.46 21.55
N SER A 17 -5.52 35.28 22.15
CA SER A 17 -4.10 34.98 22.29
C SER A 17 -3.92 33.83 23.30
N LEU A 18 -3.44 32.68 22.85
CA LEU A 18 -3.14 31.56 23.70
C LEU A 18 -1.86 31.93 24.52
N ARG A 19 -2.01 32.01 25.83
CA ARG A 19 -0.88 32.35 26.73
C ARG A 19 0.21 31.28 26.63
N GLY A 20 1.45 31.73 26.46
CA GLY A 20 2.62 30.87 26.43
C GLY A 20 2.71 29.95 25.19
N ARG A 21 1.99 30.27 24.07
CA ARG A 21 1.95 29.49 22.84
C ARG A 21 2.33 30.29 21.59
N SER A 22 3.08 31.35 21.76
CA SER A 22 3.47 32.25 20.67
C SER A 22 4.26 31.54 19.57
N ARG A 23 5.12 30.58 19.92
CA ARG A 23 5.91 29.79 18.95
C ARG A 23 5.01 28.85 18.15
N GLU A 24 4.14 28.12 18.80
CA GLU A 24 3.20 27.20 18.18
C GLU A 24 2.21 27.97 17.32
N CYS A 25 1.65 29.09 17.79
CA CYS A 25 0.78 29.96 16.99
C CYS A 25 1.49 30.50 15.74
N ALA A 26 2.76 30.95 15.83
CA ALA A 26 3.52 31.39 14.69
C ALA A 26 3.71 30.31 13.62
N LEU A 27 4.01 29.06 14.02
CA LEU A 27 4.09 27.92 13.10
C LEU A 27 2.75 27.63 12.42
N LEU A 28 1.65 27.73 13.14
CA LEU A 28 0.30 27.55 12.59
C LEU A 28 -0.07 28.71 11.63
N ASP A 29 0.32 29.94 11.93
CA ASP A 29 0.15 31.10 11.05
C ASP A 29 0.99 30.97 9.75
N ASP A 30 2.20 30.44 9.85
CA ASP A 30 3.05 30.13 8.70
C ASP A 30 2.41 29.03 7.82
N LEU A 31 1.83 27.99 8.44
CA LEU A 31 1.09 26.93 7.76
C LEU A 31 -0.11 27.51 7.01
N LEU A 32 -0.95 28.33 7.65
CA LEU A 32 -2.09 29.00 7.02
C LEU A 32 -1.63 29.90 5.86
N SER A 33 -0.52 30.61 6.03
CA SER A 33 0.05 31.48 5.00
C SER A 33 0.54 30.67 3.79
N ALA A 34 1.11 29.48 4.00
CA ALA A 34 1.53 28.58 2.94
C ALA A 34 0.31 28.07 2.15
N ILE A 35 -0.73 27.61 2.83
CA ILE A 35 -1.98 27.12 2.19
C ILE A 35 -2.61 28.25 1.34
N ARG A 36 -2.65 29.48 1.86
CA ARG A 36 -3.19 30.64 1.12
C ARG A 36 -2.37 30.98 -0.15
N ARG A 37 -1.07 30.65 -0.17
CA ARG A 37 -0.23 30.81 -1.37
C ARG A 37 -0.39 29.67 -2.37
N GLY A 38 -1.12 28.64 -2.04
CA GLY A 38 -1.33 27.46 -2.88
C GLY A 38 -0.43 26.27 -2.55
N ASP A 39 0.35 26.34 -1.45
CA ASP A 39 1.21 25.23 -1.02
C ASP A 39 0.44 24.27 -0.11
N SER A 40 0.65 22.98 -0.27
CA SER A 40 0.12 21.96 0.65
C SER A 40 0.93 21.89 1.95
N ARG A 41 0.26 21.60 3.06
CA ARG A 41 0.93 21.39 4.35
C ARG A 41 0.22 20.31 5.17
N SER A 42 1.00 19.43 5.78
CA SER A 42 0.53 18.49 6.80
C SER A 42 1.30 18.67 8.10
N LEU A 43 0.61 18.52 9.24
CA LEU A 43 1.23 18.68 10.56
C LEU A 43 0.50 17.80 11.59
N VAL A 44 1.26 17.13 12.44
CA VAL A 44 0.74 16.40 13.61
C VAL A 44 1.14 17.11 14.88
N LEU A 45 0.15 17.53 15.68
CA LEU A 45 0.35 18.08 17.02
C LEU A 45 0.42 16.95 18.02
N ARG A 46 1.58 16.71 18.64
CA ARG A 46 1.77 15.66 19.64
C ARG A 46 1.98 16.24 21.03
N GLY A 47 1.41 15.56 22.02
CA GLY A 47 1.63 15.93 23.43
C GLY A 47 0.61 15.30 24.36
N GLU A 48 0.88 15.39 25.66
CA GLU A 48 0.05 14.82 26.72
C GLU A 48 -1.41 15.31 26.69
N ALA A 49 -2.28 14.53 27.31
CA ALA A 49 -3.68 14.94 27.51
C ALA A 49 -3.76 16.26 28.30
N GLY A 50 -4.59 17.19 27.82
CA GLY A 50 -4.78 18.49 28.49
C GLY A 50 -3.66 19.52 28.25
N ILE A 51 -2.65 19.20 27.42
CA ILE A 51 -1.52 20.10 27.15
C ILE A 51 -1.91 21.33 26.27
N GLY A 52 -3.10 21.32 25.68
CA GLY A 52 -3.65 22.44 24.90
C GLY A 52 -3.65 22.21 23.40
N LYS A 53 -3.59 20.97 22.88
CA LYS A 53 -3.68 20.64 21.45
C LYS A 53 -4.99 21.14 20.82
N THR A 54 -6.13 20.81 21.43
CA THR A 54 -7.45 21.28 20.98
C THR A 54 -7.52 22.81 20.93
N ALA A 55 -6.94 23.52 21.91
CA ALA A 55 -6.90 24.97 21.90
C ALA A 55 -6.07 25.55 20.73
N LEU A 56 -4.97 24.86 20.34
CA LEU A 56 -4.19 25.21 19.14
C LEU A 56 -4.97 24.91 17.87
N LEU A 57 -5.73 23.82 17.79
CA LEU A 57 -6.61 23.54 16.68
C LEU A 57 -7.74 24.59 16.58
N ASP A 58 -8.35 24.99 17.69
CA ASP A 58 -9.37 26.06 17.72
C ASP A 58 -8.77 27.40 17.26
N TYR A 59 -7.55 27.74 17.72
CA TYR A 59 -6.83 28.93 17.21
C TYR A 59 -6.59 28.85 15.70
N LEU A 60 -6.22 27.69 15.19
CA LEU A 60 -5.99 27.47 13.75
C LEU A 60 -7.29 27.66 12.96
N VAL A 61 -8.42 27.11 13.42
CA VAL A 61 -9.75 27.26 12.83
C VAL A 61 -10.18 28.73 12.79
N ASP A 62 -10.08 29.44 13.93
CA ASP A 62 -10.43 30.86 14.07
C ASP A 62 -9.57 31.76 13.14
N SER A 63 -8.26 31.44 13.02
CA SER A 63 -7.33 32.16 12.15
C SER A 63 -7.50 31.77 10.67
N GLY A 64 -8.11 30.62 10.41
CA GLY A 64 -8.38 30.06 9.09
C GLY A 64 -9.70 30.49 8.46
N SER A 65 -10.41 31.48 8.97
CA SER A 65 -11.76 31.89 8.53
C SER A 65 -11.89 32.25 7.02
N ALA A 66 -10.78 32.54 6.35
CA ALA A 66 -10.74 32.76 4.91
C ALA A 66 -10.64 31.48 4.07
N LEU A 67 -10.48 30.30 4.70
CA LEU A 67 -10.39 28.98 4.07
C LEU A 67 -11.71 28.24 4.22
N THR A 68 -11.88 27.18 3.45
CA THR A 68 -12.90 26.16 3.73
C THR A 68 -12.36 25.27 4.85
N VAL A 69 -13.01 25.27 6.00
CA VAL A 69 -12.54 24.48 7.17
C VAL A 69 -13.48 23.31 7.37
N VAL A 70 -12.91 22.11 7.40
CA VAL A 70 -13.62 20.88 7.79
C VAL A 70 -12.98 20.29 9.03
N ARG A 71 -13.79 19.78 9.95
CA ARG A 71 -13.32 19.26 11.23
C ARG A 71 -13.88 17.87 11.50
N ALA A 72 -13.02 16.98 11.97
CA ALA A 72 -13.37 15.69 12.52
C ALA A 72 -12.69 15.49 13.87
N ALA A 73 -13.22 14.56 14.67
CA ALA A 73 -12.61 14.14 15.91
C ALA A 73 -12.65 12.61 16.01
N GLY A 74 -11.53 12.02 16.32
CA GLY A 74 -11.45 10.60 16.64
C GLY A 74 -12.23 10.27 17.89
N VAL A 75 -12.98 9.18 17.86
CA VAL A 75 -13.83 8.75 18.97
C VAL A 75 -13.55 7.29 19.30
N GLN A 76 -13.18 7.02 20.55
CA GLN A 76 -12.81 5.68 21.01
C GLN A 76 -13.84 4.60 20.69
N SER A 77 -15.12 4.93 20.66
CA SER A 77 -16.21 4.02 20.34
C SER A 77 -16.39 3.76 18.82
N GLU A 78 -15.78 4.57 17.97
CA GLU A 78 -15.84 4.43 16.49
C GLU A 78 -14.60 3.78 15.89
N ILE A 79 -13.61 3.47 16.71
CA ILE A 79 -12.35 2.88 16.23
C ILE A 79 -12.55 1.58 15.43
N GLU A 80 -13.67 0.90 15.65
CA GLU A 80 -14.07 -0.33 14.96
C GLU A 80 -15.02 -0.08 13.76
N LEU A 81 -15.47 1.16 13.52
CA LEU A 81 -16.36 1.52 12.41
C LEU A 81 -15.53 2.04 11.24
N ALA A 82 -15.36 1.22 10.19
CA ALA A 82 -14.55 1.61 9.03
C ALA A 82 -15.05 2.89 8.39
N PHE A 83 -14.11 3.79 8.13
CA PHE A 83 -14.33 5.07 7.46
C PHE A 83 -15.26 6.03 8.19
N ALA A 84 -15.62 5.78 9.46
CA ALA A 84 -16.51 6.65 10.21
C ALA A 84 -15.93 8.07 10.35
N SER A 85 -14.65 8.16 10.72
CA SER A 85 -13.96 9.44 10.86
C SER A 85 -13.74 10.13 9.51
N LEU A 86 -13.51 9.36 8.45
CA LEU A 86 -13.37 9.89 7.09
C LEU A 86 -14.72 10.42 6.57
N HIS A 87 -15.81 9.70 6.80
CA HIS A 87 -17.16 10.15 6.46
C HIS A 87 -17.50 11.45 7.20
N GLN A 88 -17.14 11.56 8.48
CA GLN A 88 -17.32 12.80 9.25
C GLN A 88 -16.57 13.98 8.61
N LEU A 89 -15.33 13.76 8.14
CA LEU A 89 -14.49 14.79 7.51
C LEU A 89 -15.00 15.16 6.12
N CYS A 90 -15.37 14.17 5.31
CA CYS A 90 -15.81 14.35 3.92
C CYS A 90 -17.28 14.77 3.80
N GLY A 91 -18.11 14.51 4.82
CA GLY A 91 -19.55 14.78 4.80
C GLY A 91 -19.96 16.15 4.24
N PRO A 92 -19.32 17.27 4.67
CA PRO A 92 -19.62 18.61 4.14
C PRO A 92 -19.26 18.82 2.66
N MET A 93 -18.56 17.86 2.03
CA MET A 93 -18.01 17.97 0.67
C MET A 93 -18.62 16.95 -0.30
N LEU A 94 -19.60 16.14 0.14
CA LEU A 94 -20.16 15.06 -0.66
C LEU A 94 -20.89 15.53 -1.92
N ASP A 95 -21.35 16.77 -1.97
CA ASP A 95 -21.90 17.40 -3.17
C ASP A 95 -20.90 17.52 -4.32
N ARG A 96 -19.60 17.46 -4.03
CA ARG A 96 -18.51 17.53 -5.02
C ARG A 96 -18.09 16.16 -5.56
N VAL A 97 -18.58 15.08 -5.01
CA VAL A 97 -18.23 13.72 -5.45
C VAL A 97 -18.65 13.46 -6.91
N GLU A 98 -19.73 14.12 -7.39
CA GLU A 98 -20.20 13.96 -8.78
C GLU A 98 -19.20 14.45 -9.84
N VAL A 99 -18.28 15.35 -9.50
CA VAL A 99 -17.26 15.89 -10.42
C VAL A 99 -16.07 14.93 -10.59
N LEU A 100 -15.90 14.01 -9.66
CA LEU A 100 -14.77 13.07 -9.67
C LEU A 100 -14.88 12.07 -10.83
N PRO A 101 -13.73 11.53 -11.30
CA PRO A 101 -13.70 10.41 -12.24
C PRO A 101 -14.59 9.26 -11.74
N THR A 102 -15.30 8.59 -12.67
CA THR A 102 -16.28 7.54 -12.32
C THR A 102 -15.78 6.50 -11.33
N PRO A 103 -14.55 5.93 -11.46
CA PRO A 103 -14.05 4.95 -10.48
C PRO A 103 -13.90 5.53 -9.07
N GLN A 104 -13.41 6.77 -8.95
CA GLN A 104 -13.21 7.45 -7.66
C GLN A 104 -14.54 7.83 -7.01
N ARG A 105 -15.51 8.31 -7.83
CA ARG A 105 -16.85 8.60 -7.37
C ARG A 105 -17.54 7.35 -6.83
N GLN A 106 -17.56 6.27 -7.60
CA GLN A 106 -18.13 4.99 -7.18
C GLN A 106 -17.48 4.47 -5.90
N THR A 107 -16.16 4.64 -5.77
CA THR A 107 -15.43 4.28 -4.56
C THR A 107 -15.95 5.00 -3.32
N LEU A 108 -16.12 6.33 -3.37
CA LEU A 108 -16.64 7.08 -2.23
C LEU A 108 -18.13 6.78 -1.97
N GLU A 109 -18.93 6.59 -3.02
CA GLU A 109 -20.33 6.17 -2.88
C GLU A 109 -20.45 4.82 -2.16
N ILE A 110 -19.59 3.84 -2.47
CA ILE A 110 -19.54 2.53 -1.82
C ILE A 110 -19.07 2.66 -0.36
N VAL A 111 -17.94 3.36 -0.15
CA VAL A 111 -17.32 3.53 1.18
C VAL A 111 -18.27 4.23 2.16
N PHE A 112 -19.02 5.22 1.70
CA PHE A 112 -19.98 5.98 2.52
C PHE A 112 -21.38 5.37 2.55
N GLY A 113 -21.57 4.20 1.88
CA GLY A 113 -22.82 3.43 1.95
C GLY A 113 -23.96 4.00 1.11
N VAL A 114 -23.68 4.87 0.14
CA VAL A 114 -24.67 5.47 -0.77
C VAL A 114 -24.82 4.64 -2.05
N GLY A 115 -23.75 3.93 -2.46
CA GLY A 115 -23.70 3.07 -3.63
C GLY A 115 -23.56 1.60 -3.29
N ALA A 116 -23.82 0.71 -4.27
CA ALA A 116 -23.59 -0.72 -4.20
C ALA A 116 -22.51 -1.12 -5.20
N GLY A 117 -21.58 -1.99 -4.81
CA GLY A 117 -20.48 -2.49 -5.64
C GLY A 117 -19.55 -3.40 -4.85
N ASP A 118 -18.51 -3.89 -5.51
CA ASP A 118 -17.44 -4.64 -4.87
C ASP A 118 -16.63 -3.73 -3.94
N ALA A 119 -16.01 -4.33 -2.92
CA ALA A 119 -15.18 -3.62 -1.94
C ALA A 119 -14.03 -2.86 -2.64
N PRO A 120 -13.96 -1.53 -2.55
CA PRO A 120 -12.87 -0.80 -3.16
C PRO A 120 -11.58 -1.00 -2.38
N ASP A 121 -10.46 -1.04 -3.10
CA ASP A 121 -9.13 -1.05 -2.48
C ASP A 121 -8.91 0.23 -1.65
N GLN A 122 -8.30 0.09 -0.49
CA GLN A 122 -8.06 1.19 0.45
C GLN A 122 -7.30 2.37 -0.17
N PHE A 123 -6.41 2.08 -1.12
CA PHE A 123 -5.62 3.12 -1.80
C PHE A 123 -6.44 3.87 -2.86
N LEU A 124 -7.42 3.21 -3.48
CA LEU A 124 -8.36 3.89 -4.36
C LEU A 124 -9.24 4.85 -3.56
N VAL A 125 -9.62 4.48 -2.33
CA VAL A 125 -10.27 5.39 -1.37
C VAL A 125 -9.38 6.60 -1.10
N GLY A 126 -8.10 6.37 -0.80
CA GLY A 126 -7.13 7.45 -0.57
C GLY A 126 -7.00 8.40 -1.77
N LEU A 127 -6.94 7.86 -2.98
CA LEU A 127 -6.89 8.65 -4.20
C LEU A 127 -8.20 9.44 -4.43
N ALA A 128 -9.34 8.83 -4.18
CA ALA A 128 -10.63 9.49 -4.31
C ALA A 128 -10.77 10.65 -3.32
N VAL A 129 -10.30 10.47 -2.07
CA VAL A 129 -10.27 11.54 -1.06
C VAL A 129 -9.28 12.64 -1.44
N LEU A 130 -8.09 12.31 -1.94
CA LEU A 130 -7.12 13.29 -2.44
C LEU A 130 -7.72 14.14 -3.57
N SER A 131 -8.40 13.50 -4.52
CA SER A 131 -9.07 14.17 -5.62
C SER A 131 -10.24 15.05 -5.13
N LEU A 132 -11.02 14.57 -4.16
CA LEU A 132 -12.09 15.35 -3.54
C LEU A 132 -11.55 16.59 -2.84
N PHE A 133 -10.48 16.46 -2.06
CA PHE A 133 -9.85 17.60 -1.37
C PHE A 133 -9.27 18.60 -2.37
N SER A 134 -8.67 18.13 -3.46
CA SER A 134 -8.15 18.96 -4.53
C SER A 134 -9.27 19.75 -5.21
N GLU A 135 -10.38 19.10 -5.54
CA GLU A 135 -11.55 19.71 -6.18
C GLU A 135 -12.18 20.80 -5.30
N VAL A 136 -12.40 20.50 -4.02
CA VAL A 136 -12.92 21.49 -3.06
C VAL A 136 -11.97 22.67 -2.89
N ALA A 137 -10.66 22.40 -2.91
CA ALA A 137 -9.63 23.42 -2.76
C ALA A 137 -9.47 24.34 -4.00
N GLU A 138 -10.07 24.00 -5.15
CA GLU A 138 -10.05 24.87 -6.34
C GLU A 138 -10.84 26.16 -6.13
N GLU A 139 -11.96 26.10 -5.42
CA GLU A 139 -12.78 27.29 -5.15
C GLU A 139 -12.21 28.13 -4.00
N ARG A 140 -11.80 27.45 -2.92
CA ARG A 140 -11.20 28.10 -1.74
C ARG A 140 -10.24 27.12 -1.08
N PRO A 141 -9.05 27.56 -0.65
CA PRO A 141 -8.10 26.70 0.03
C PRO A 141 -8.75 25.93 1.20
N LEU A 142 -8.46 24.65 1.33
CA LEU A 142 -9.08 23.73 2.27
C LEU A 142 -8.20 23.51 3.49
N LEU A 143 -8.78 23.53 4.68
CA LEU A 143 -8.13 23.16 5.94
C LEU A 143 -8.90 22.01 6.58
N CYS A 144 -8.28 20.85 6.66
CA CYS A 144 -8.79 19.68 7.36
C CYS A 144 -8.18 19.61 8.77
N VAL A 145 -8.99 19.57 9.78
CA VAL A 145 -8.59 19.53 11.19
C VAL A 145 -9.12 18.26 11.84
N VAL A 146 -8.24 17.47 12.43
CA VAL A 146 -8.62 16.22 13.11
C VAL A 146 -8.12 16.25 14.55
N ASP A 147 -9.04 16.26 15.51
CA ASP A 147 -8.69 16.17 16.92
C ASP A 147 -8.72 14.71 17.40
N ASP A 148 -7.96 14.39 18.46
CA ASP A 148 -7.85 13.06 19.04
C ASP A 148 -7.61 11.93 18.03
N ALA A 149 -6.68 12.15 17.10
CA ALA A 149 -6.38 11.23 15.97
C ALA A 149 -6.00 9.81 16.43
N GLN A 150 -5.56 9.61 17.69
CA GLN A 150 -5.33 8.29 18.27
C GLN A 150 -6.61 7.41 18.36
N TRP A 151 -7.79 7.98 18.16
CA TRP A 151 -9.08 7.29 18.16
C TRP A 151 -9.72 7.21 16.76
N LEU A 152 -8.97 7.53 15.72
CA LEU A 152 -9.43 7.28 14.34
C LEU A 152 -9.58 5.77 14.13
N ASP A 153 -10.59 5.38 13.36
CA ASP A 153 -10.62 4.03 12.81
C ASP A 153 -9.43 3.81 11.86
N GLN A 154 -8.95 2.58 11.79
CA GLN A 154 -7.73 2.25 11.04
C GLN A 154 -7.83 2.63 9.56
N ALA A 155 -8.99 2.43 8.92
CA ALA A 155 -9.18 2.75 7.51
C ALA A 155 -9.10 4.26 7.24
N SER A 156 -9.72 5.08 8.11
CA SER A 156 -9.60 6.54 8.05
C SER A 156 -8.19 7.02 8.33
N ALA A 157 -7.51 6.48 9.33
CA ALA A 157 -6.14 6.88 9.69
C ALA A 157 -5.15 6.61 8.53
N LEU A 158 -5.20 5.43 7.93
CA LEU A 158 -4.36 5.07 6.79
C LEU A 158 -4.69 5.91 5.55
N THR A 159 -5.97 6.18 5.29
CA THR A 159 -6.40 7.04 4.18
C THR A 159 -5.88 8.47 4.35
N LEU A 160 -6.04 9.07 5.54
CA LEU A 160 -5.55 10.43 5.80
C LEU A 160 -4.03 10.51 5.77
N ALA A 161 -3.33 9.51 6.26
CA ALA A 161 -1.87 9.41 6.16
C ALA A 161 -1.40 9.32 4.70
N PHE A 162 -2.10 8.54 3.87
CA PHE A 162 -1.84 8.46 2.44
C PHE A 162 -2.03 9.82 1.76
N VAL A 163 -3.17 10.48 1.99
CA VAL A 163 -3.48 11.80 1.42
C VAL A 163 -2.43 12.83 1.87
N ALA A 164 -2.12 12.89 3.16
CA ALA A 164 -1.17 13.86 3.71
C ALA A 164 0.24 13.75 3.09
N ARG A 165 0.69 12.52 2.75
CA ARG A 165 1.98 12.29 2.06
C ARG A 165 1.95 12.64 0.58
N ARG A 166 0.77 12.67 -0.05
CA ARG A 166 0.59 12.91 -1.49
C ARG A 166 0.24 14.36 -1.85
N LEU A 167 -0.14 15.15 -0.88
CA LEU A 167 -0.38 16.58 -1.08
C LEU A 167 0.93 17.28 -1.47
N GLN A 168 0.95 17.94 -2.64
CA GLN A 168 2.14 18.64 -3.17
C GLN A 168 1.81 20.08 -3.62
N ALA A 169 0.85 20.24 -4.52
CA ALA A 169 0.50 21.52 -5.15
C ALA A 169 -0.97 21.95 -4.91
N GLU A 170 -1.68 21.23 -4.09
CA GLU A 170 -3.05 21.54 -3.68
C GLU A 170 -3.02 22.58 -2.55
N PRO A 171 -3.89 23.61 -2.55
CA PRO A 171 -3.99 24.53 -1.40
C PRO A 171 -4.78 23.85 -0.27
N VAL A 172 -4.22 22.75 0.26
CA VAL A 172 -4.82 21.92 1.30
C VAL A 172 -3.91 21.82 2.50
N GLY A 173 -4.46 22.05 3.69
CA GLY A 173 -3.81 21.80 4.96
C GLY A 173 -4.47 20.64 5.69
N ILE A 174 -3.69 19.70 6.22
CA ILE A 174 -4.16 18.64 7.11
C ILE A 174 -3.43 18.78 8.44
N VAL A 175 -4.18 19.07 9.51
CA VAL A 175 -3.63 19.20 10.86
C VAL A 175 -4.34 18.21 11.77
N LEU A 176 -3.55 17.30 12.34
CA LEU A 176 -4.06 16.25 13.23
C LEU A 176 -3.49 16.46 14.64
N ALA A 177 -4.25 16.11 15.68
CA ALA A 177 -3.76 16.12 17.05
C ALA A 177 -3.85 14.72 17.67
N GLU A 178 -2.73 14.23 18.23
CA GLU A 178 -2.69 12.92 18.92
C GLU A 178 -1.90 12.99 20.24
N ARG A 179 -2.05 11.99 21.09
CA ARG A 179 -1.37 11.94 22.39
C ARG A 179 0.02 11.33 22.28
N GLU A 180 0.13 10.19 21.64
CA GLU A 180 1.36 9.41 21.44
C GLU A 180 1.47 9.05 19.96
N ALA A 181 2.67 8.74 19.50
CA ALA A 181 2.90 8.34 18.12
C ALA A 181 2.09 7.08 17.77
N GLY A 182 1.12 7.22 16.87
CA GLY A 182 0.44 6.08 16.23
C GLY A 182 1.16 5.67 14.96
N SER A 183 1.25 4.36 14.69
CA SER A 183 2.01 3.82 13.55
C SER A 183 1.61 4.41 12.18
N ALA A 184 0.35 4.79 11.99
CA ALA A 184 -0.15 5.32 10.72
C ALA A 184 0.36 6.75 10.41
N LEU A 185 0.62 7.58 11.43
CA LEU A 185 0.98 8.99 11.30
C LEU A 185 2.46 9.28 11.61
N GLU A 186 3.27 8.25 11.81
CA GLU A 186 4.65 8.37 12.30
C GLU A 186 5.58 9.18 11.37
N HIS A 187 5.31 9.16 10.07
CA HIS A 187 6.17 9.79 9.06
C HIS A 187 5.72 11.19 8.64
N LEU A 188 4.68 11.75 9.29
CA LEU A 188 4.23 13.12 9.00
C LEU A 188 5.03 14.13 9.83
N PRO A 189 5.19 15.38 9.32
CA PRO A 189 5.81 16.45 10.09
C PRO A 189 5.09 16.66 11.44
N GLU A 190 5.86 16.77 12.53
CA GLU A 190 5.30 16.87 13.86
C GLU A 190 5.67 18.15 14.59
N LEU A 191 4.78 18.61 15.43
CA LEU A 191 5.00 19.66 16.44
C LEU A 191 4.71 19.09 17.83
N SER A 192 5.77 18.87 18.61
CA SER A 192 5.64 18.44 19.99
C SER A 192 5.22 19.60 20.89
N VAL A 193 4.02 19.51 21.47
CA VAL A 193 3.44 20.52 22.37
C VAL A 193 3.84 20.23 23.80
N GLN A 194 4.69 21.08 24.38
CA GLN A 194 5.20 20.94 25.74
C GLN A 194 4.34 21.71 26.77
N GLY A 195 4.59 21.49 28.08
CA GLY A 195 3.97 22.26 29.15
C GLY A 195 4.31 23.76 29.06
N LEU A 196 3.44 24.59 29.62
CA LEU A 196 3.68 26.05 29.69
C LEU A 196 4.93 26.35 30.53
N SER A 197 5.60 27.44 30.17
CA SER A 197 6.68 27.96 31.00
C SER A 197 6.18 28.30 32.43
N ASN A 198 7.07 28.30 33.43
CA ASN A 198 6.69 28.64 34.78
C ASN A 198 6.02 30.03 34.89
N GLY A 199 6.45 31.01 34.04
CA GLY A 199 5.84 32.32 34.01
C GLY A 199 4.41 32.32 33.50
N ASP A 200 4.21 31.63 32.34
CA ASP A 200 2.88 31.48 31.73
C ASP A 200 1.94 30.63 32.58
N ALA A 201 2.47 29.59 33.21
CA ALA A 201 1.73 28.71 34.15
C ALA A 201 1.24 29.49 35.36
N ARG A 202 2.08 30.38 35.96
CA ARG A 202 1.68 31.29 37.04
C ARG A 202 0.56 32.23 36.62
N ALA A 203 0.71 32.84 35.44
CA ALA A 203 -0.28 33.78 34.92
C ALA A 203 -1.64 33.05 34.61
N LEU A 204 -1.59 31.83 34.07
CA LEU A 204 -2.78 31.04 33.83
C LEU A 204 -3.48 30.61 35.14
N LEU A 205 -2.72 30.11 36.09
CA LEU A 205 -3.24 29.70 37.39
C LEU A 205 -3.89 30.88 38.14
N SER A 206 -3.25 32.06 38.13
CA SER A 206 -3.79 33.26 38.76
C SER A 206 -5.10 33.74 38.09
N SER A 207 -5.31 33.45 36.82
CA SER A 207 -6.57 33.76 36.12
C SER A 207 -7.68 32.73 36.39
N ALA A 208 -7.32 31.49 36.77
CA ALA A 208 -8.24 30.41 37.01
C ALA A 208 -8.82 30.39 38.43
N VAL A 209 -8.11 31.00 39.39
CA VAL A 209 -8.46 31.02 40.82
C VAL A 209 -8.90 32.43 41.25
N PRO A 210 -10.12 32.62 41.80
CA PRO A 210 -10.64 33.94 42.15
C PRO A 210 -10.03 34.56 43.44
N PHE A 211 -9.06 33.90 44.08
CA PHE A 211 -8.39 34.36 45.28
C PHE A 211 -6.86 34.18 45.18
N THR A 212 -6.13 34.89 46.00
CA THR A 212 -4.65 34.88 45.98
C THR A 212 -4.16 33.60 46.67
N LEU A 213 -3.44 32.75 45.94
CA LEU A 213 -2.76 31.56 46.47
C LEU A 213 -1.45 31.97 47.15
N ASP A 214 -1.10 31.28 48.23
CA ASP A 214 0.25 31.36 48.82
C ASP A 214 1.31 31.00 47.76
N GLU A 215 2.45 31.67 47.85
CA GLU A 215 3.51 31.54 46.83
C GLU A 215 4.10 30.12 46.77
N GLN A 216 4.26 29.47 47.94
CA GLN A 216 4.79 28.10 48.00
C GLN A 216 3.76 27.09 47.49
N VAL A 217 2.47 27.27 47.77
CA VAL A 217 1.40 26.42 47.26
C VAL A 217 1.27 26.55 45.74
N ARG A 218 1.32 27.79 45.25
CA ARG A 218 1.31 28.07 43.78
C ARG A 218 2.45 27.39 43.07
N ASP A 219 3.69 27.57 43.55
CA ASP A 219 4.89 27.04 42.86
C ASP A 219 4.91 25.51 42.96
N ARG A 220 4.39 24.91 44.01
CA ARG A 220 4.24 23.48 44.14
C ARG A 220 3.21 22.91 43.16
N ILE A 221 2.04 23.55 42.99
CA ILE A 221 1.04 23.17 41.98
C ILE A 221 1.69 23.20 40.61
N ILE A 222 2.40 24.28 40.26
CA ILE A 222 3.03 24.43 38.94
C ILE A 222 4.09 23.34 38.68
N ALA A 223 4.94 23.07 39.66
CA ALA A 223 5.95 22.03 39.55
C ALA A 223 5.33 20.64 39.37
N GLU A 224 4.25 20.37 40.07
CA GLU A 224 3.56 19.09 40.03
C GLU A 224 2.83 18.83 38.70
N VAL A 225 2.15 19.85 38.17
CA VAL A 225 1.42 19.75 36.89
C VAL A 225 2.31 19.92 35.66
N ARG A 226 3.61 20.20 35.86
CA ARG A 226 4.60 20.37 34.74
C ARG A 226 4.12 21.35 33.67
N GLY A 227 3.41 22.39 34.05
CA GLY A 227 2.89 23.40 33.14
C GLY A 227 1.70 22.92 32.26
N ASN A 228 1.03 21.82 32.58
CA ASN A 228 -0.15 21.35 31.86
C ASN A 228 -1.34 22.32 32.06
N PRO A 229 -1.83 23.00 30.99
CA PRO A 229 -2.85 24.05 31.13
C PRO A 229 -4.16 23.57 31.75
N LEU A 230 -4.64 22.38 31.35
CA LEU A 230 -5.89 21.82 31.85
C LEU A 230 -5.77 21.53 33.36
N ALA A 231 -4.65 20.95 33.78
CA ALA A 231 -4.39 20.67 35.20
C ALA A 231 -4.31 21.96 36.01
N LEU A 232 -3.65 23.00 35.49
CA LEU A 232 -3.59 24.32 36.14
C LEU A 232 -4.98 24.94 36.34
N MET A 233 -5.92 24.70 35.44
CA MET A 233 -7.28 25.24 35.52
C MET A 233 -8.21 24.42 36.43
N GLU A 234 -8.08 23.09 36.41
CA GLU A 234 -9.03 22.18 37.06
C GLU A 234 -8.61 21.71 38.44
N LEU A 235 -7.31 21.52 38.71
CA LEU A 235 -6.81 21.08 40.04
C LEU A 235 -7.24 22.01 41.19
N PRO A 236 -7.09 23.36 41.07
CA PRO A 236 -7.48 24.26 42.14
C PRO A 236 -8.98 24.26 42.44
N ARG A 237 -9.83 23.97 41.44
CA ARG A 237 -11.29 23.88 41.59
C ARG A 237 -11.75 22.66 42.36
N GLY A 238 -10.90 21.63 42.45
CA GLY A 238 -11.16 20.39 43.13
C GLY A 238 -10.61 20.33 44.56
N LEU A 239 -9.86 21.34 45.01
CA LEU A 239 -9.25 21.37 46.33
C LEU A 239 -10.12 22.15 47.31
N THR A 240 -10.17 21.67 48.58
CA THR A 240 -10.87 22.38 49.66
C THR A 240 -10.06 23.59 50.13
N ALA A 241 -10.74 24.56 50.80
CA ALA A 241 -10.08 25.74 51.30
C ALA A 241 -8.94 25.40 52.30
N THR A 242 -9.05 24.28 53.04
CA THR A 242 -8.04 23.79 53.98
C THR A 242 -6.80 23.21 53.28
N GLU A 243 -6.98 22.53 52.16
CA GLU A 243 -5.90 21.99 51.30
C GLU A 243 -5.15 23.12 50.59
N LEU A 244 -5.84 24.18 50.22
CA LEU A 244 -5.27 25.39 49.59
C LEU A 244 -4.54 26.28 50.62
N ALA A 245 -4.90 26.19 51.91
CA ALA A 245 -4.35 27.04 52.97
C ALA A 245 -3.07 26.52 53.63
N GLY A 246 -2.56 25.34 53.28
CA GLY A 246 -1.26 24.96 53.86
C GLY A 246 -0.97 23.47 54.07
N GLY A 247 -1.77 22.56 53.54
CA GLY A 247 -1.61 21.15 53.88
C GLY A 247 -1.80 20.16 52.73
N LEU A 248 -1.10 20.30 51.62
CA LEU A 248 -1.04 19.24 50.61
C LEU A 248 -0.15 18.10 51.08
N GLY A 249 -0.69 17.24 51.97
CA GLY A 249 -0.19 15.89 52.21
C GLY A 249 -0.48 15.03 51.01
N MET A 250 0.45 15.03 50.07
CA MET A 250 0.24 14.39 48.76
C MET A 250 0.65 12.93 48.80
N VAL A 251 -0.30 12.07 48.49
CA VAL A 251 -0.05 10.67 48.19
C VAL A 251 0.49 10.60 46.73
N ALA A 252 1.71 10.15 46.60
CA ALA A 252 2.59 10.34 45.42
C ALA A 252 2.44 9.27 44.34
N GLU A 253 1.25 8.72 44.04
CA GLU A 253 1.16 7.58 43.09
C GLU A 253 0.18 7.72 41.93
N GLN A 254 -0.46 8.87 41.73
CA GLN A 254 -1.38 9.02 40.58
C GLN A 254 -0.81 9.89 39.48
N THR A 255 -1.01 9.46 38.20
CA THR A 255 -0.66 10.27 37.04
C THR A 255 -1.49 11.55 36.99
N LEU A 256 -0.95 12.63 36.42
CA LEU A 256 -1.62 13.92 36.27
C LEU A 256 -2.99 13.79 35.55
N SER A 257 -3.07 12.94 34.54
CA SER A 257 -4.31 12.60 33.81
C SER A 257 -5.37 12.01 34.77
N GLY A 258 -4.96 11.16 35.72
CA GLY A 258 -5.86 10.56 36.71
C GLY A 258 -6.48 11.57 37.68
N ARG A 259 -5.74 12.60 38.07
CA ARG A 259 -6.26 13.65 38.96
C ARG A 259 -7.25 14.59 38.31
N ILE A 260 -7.01 14.94 37.06
CA ILE A 260 -7.94 15.74 36.22
C ILE A 260 -9.24 14.96 36.09
N GLU A 261 -9.11 13.68 35.75
CA GLU A 261 -10.23 12.77 35.62
C GLU A 261 -11.02 12.65 36.90
N GLU A 262 -10.36 12.51 38.07
CA GLU A 262 -10.99 12.44 39.39
C GLU A 262 -11.73 13.73 39.77
N SER A 263 -11.21 14.91 39.38
CA SER A 263 -11.91 16.19 39.52
C SER A 263 -13.22 16.23 38.75
N PHE A 264 -13.21 15.79 37.51
CA PHE A 264 -14.42 15.68 36.69
C PHE A 264 -15.42 14.65 37.24
N LEU A 265 -14.92 13.51 37.70
CA LEU A 265 -15.76 12.46 38.28
C LEU A 265 -16.42 12.87 39.56
N ARG A 266 -15.76 13.67 40.41
CA ARG A 266 -16.38 14.24 41.64
C ARG A 266 -17.56 15.16 41.27
N ARG A 267 -17.42 16.04 40.28
CA ARG A 267 -18.51 16.90 39.77
C ARG A 267 -19.62 16.06 39.13
N TYR A 268 -19.27 15.09 38.30
CA TYR A 268 -20.22 14.15 37.71
C TYR A 268 -21.04 13.42 38.80
N ALA A 269 -20.36 12.95 39.87
CA ALA A 269 -21.03 12.26 40.99
C ALA A 269 -21.99 13.15 41.77
N SER A 270 -21.79 14.48 41.81
CA SER A 270 -22.69 15.43 42.48
C SER A 270 -23.93 15.80 41.69
N LEU A 271 -23.99 15.43 40.38
CA LEU A 271 -25.14 15.74 39.50
C LEU A 271 -26.35 14.83 39.82
N PRO A 272 -27.59 15.32 39.54
CA PRO A 272 -28.79 14.48 39.61
C PRO A 272 -28.69 13.24 38.74
N GLN A 273 -29.30 12.14 39.16
CA GLN A 273 -29.25 10.86 38.41
C GLN A 273 -29.68 11.00 36.94
N PRO A 274 -30.76 11.70 36.56
CA PRO A 274 -31.12 11.90 35.16
C PRO A 274 -30.03 12.60 34.34
N THR A 275 -29.36 13.62 34.90
CA THR A 275 -28.26 14.36 34.28
C THR A 275 -27.04 13.45 34.08
N ARG A 276 -26.70 12.62 35.06
CA ARG A 276 -25.61 11.64 34.91
C ARG A 276 -25.90 10.61 33.84
N LEU A 277 -27.16 10.16 33.73
CA LEU A 277 -27.56 9.20 32.70
C LEU A 277 -27.57 9.84 31.31
N LEU A 278 -27.96 11.11 31.18
CA LEU A 278 -27.86 11.88 29.93
C LEU A 278 -26.39 12.04 29.46
N LEU A 279 -25.51 12.39 30.38
CA LEU A 279 -24.08 12.51 30.10
C LEU A 279 -23.48 11.17 29.70
N LEU A 280 -23.89 10.06 30.31
CA LEU A 280 -23.48 8.71 29.91
C LEU A 280 -24.03 8.34 28.53
N LEU A 281 -25.29 8.69 28.22
CA LEU A 281 -25.91 8.48 26.94
C LEU A 281 -25.16 9.24 25.84
N ALA A 282 -24.84 10.52 26.07
CA ALA A 282 -24.02 11.33 25.17
C ALA A 282 -22.58 10.78 25.03
N ALA A 283 -22.03 10.19 26.11
CA ALA A 283 -20.71 9.57 26.05
C ALA A 283 -20.69 8.27 25.23
N ALA A 284 -21.80 7.54 25.22
CA ALA A 284 -21.98 6.30 24.48
C ALA A 284 -22.34 6.51 23.00
N GLU A 285 -22.84 7.71 22.64
CA GLU A 285 -23.20 8.07 21.26
C GLU A 285 -22.03 8.86 20.61
N PRO A 286 -21.36 8.30 19.58
CA PRO A 286 -20.11 8.85 19.10
C PRO A 286 -20.24 10.06 18.17
N VAL A 287 -21.26 10.11 17.32
CA VAL A 287 -21.41 11.12 16.27
C VAL A 287 -21.89 12.45 16.82
N GLY A 288 -22.48 12.42 18.04
CA GLY A 288 -23.08 13.61 18.64
C GLY A 288 -24.37 14.03 17.94
N ASP A 289 -25.15 13.06 17.42
CA ASP A 289 -26.46 13.33 16.82
C ASP A 289 -27.47 13.78 17.88
N PRO A 290 -27.91 15.05 17.89
CA PRO A 290 -28.86 15.53 18.88
C PRO A 290 -30.20 14.82 18.81
N LEU A 291 -30.66 14.43 17.60
CA LEU A 291 -31.97 13.81 17.42
C LEU A 291 -31.98 12.38 17.95
N LEU A 292 -30.89 11.63 17.71
CA LEU A 292 -30.72 10.30 18.25
C LEU A 292 -30.59 10.35 19.79
N LEU A 293 -29.81 11.30 20.31
CA LEU A 293 -29.67 11.50 21.75
C LEU A 293 -31.02 11.78 22.41
N TRP A 294 -31.86 12.65 21.81
CA TRP A 294 -33.20 12.97 22.33
C TRP A 294 -34.11 11.76 22.34
N ARG A 295 -34.22 11.03 21.25
CA ARG A 295 -35.06 9.82 21.17
C ARG A 295 -34.64 8.78 22.20
N ALA A 296 -33.33 8.60 22.41
CA ALA A 296 -32.83 7.67 23.40
C ALA A 296 -33.00 8.15 24.84
N ALA A 297 -32.87 9.47 25.09
CA ALA A 297 -33.16 10.09 26.37
C ALA A 297 -34.64 9.92 26.78
N GLU A 298 -35.57 10.15 25.85
CA GLU A 298 -37.01 9.97 26.07
C GLU A 298 -37.33 8.52 26.45
N ARG A 299 -36.73 7.53 25.83
CA ARG A 299 -36.88 6.11 26.17
C ARG A 299 -36.39 5.79 27.60
N LEU A 300 -35.37 6.50 28.07
CA LEU A 300 -34.84 6.36 29.43
C LEU A 300 -35.58 7.23 30.44
N GLY A 301 -36.64 7.97 30.03
CA GLY A 301 -37.43 8.85 30.91
C GLY A 301 -36.63 10.07 31.37
N ILE A 302 -35.67 10.56 30.60
CA ILE A 302 -34.83 11.71 30.90
C ILE A 302 -35.49 12.96 30.32
N GLY A 303 -35.90 13.87 31.20
CA GLY A 303 -36.53 15.15 30.83
C GLY A 303 -35.51 16.24 30.42
N PRO A 304 -35.98 17.35 29.83
CA PRO A 304 -35.12 18.43 29.35
C PRO A 304 -34.33 19.15 30.45
N GLU A 305 -34.75 19.10 31.70
CA GLU A 305 -34.03 19.70 32.85
C GLU A 305 -32.64 19.08 33.06
N ALA A 306 -32.48 17.84 32.61
CA ALA A 306 -31.18 17.16 32.72
C ALA A 306 -30.09 17.85 31.90
N ILE A 307 -30.48 18.52 30.79
CA ILE A 307 -29.56 19.26 29.91
C ILE A 307 -29.16 20.58 30.55
N GLU A 308 -30.10 21.29 31.12
CA GLU A 308 -29.83 22.58 31.77
C GLU A 308 -28.78 22.40 32.85
N HIS A 309 -28.87 21.34 33.65
CA HIS A 309 -27.85 20.98 34.63
C HIS A 309 -26.49 20.62 34.01
N ALA A 310 -26.45 19.84 32.93
CA ALA A 310 -25.23 19.47 32.23
C ALA A 310 -24.52 20.68 31.60
N GLN A 311 -25.27 21.61 31.06
CA GLN A 311 -24.76 22.85 30.45
C GLN A 311 -24.27 23.83 31.52
N ALA A 312 -25.03 24.00 32.63
CA ALA A 312 -24.65 24.85 33.75
C ALA A 312 -23.29 24.45 34.34
N GLU A 313 -23.03 23.16 34.45
CA GLU A 313 -21.74 22.62 34.87
C GLU A 313 -20.67 22.62 33.75
N SER A 314 -21.00 23.14 32.58
CA SER A 314 -20.11 23.24 31.41
C SER A 314 -19.50 21.86 31.04
N MET A 315 -20.20 20.75 31.16
CA MET A 315 -19.74 19.42 30.80
C MET A 315 -20.09 19.05 29.37
N LEU A 316 -21.24 19.54 28.88
CA LEU A 316 -21.80 19.24 27.57
C LEU A 316 -22.31 20.51 26.92
N THR A 317 -22.18 20.60 25.61
CA THR A 317 -22.79 21.62 24.77
C THR A 317 -23.60 20.93 23.68
N ILE A 318 -24.84 21.37 23.48
CA ILE A 318 -25.71 20.88 22.40
C ILE A 318 -25.95 22.06 21.45
N SER A 319 -25.52 21.90 20.20
CA SER A 319 -25.74 22.81 19.09
C SER A 319 -26.18 21.99 17.88
N GLU A 320 -25.56 22.12 16.75
CA GLU A 320 -25.70 21.20 15.62
C GLU A 320 -25.25 19.79 15.96
N ARG A 321 -24.32 19.67 16.94
CA ARG A 321 -23.83 18.41 17.50
C ARG A 321 -23.75 18.50 19.02
N VAL A 322 -23.80 17.31 19.64
CA VAL A 322 -23.56 17.13 21.07
C VAL A 322 -22.06 17.01 21.28
N THR A 323 -21.47 17.96 21.99
CA THR A 323 -20.03 17.98 22.25
C THR A 323 -19.71 18.05 23.74
N PHE A 324 -18.78 17.25 24.21
CA PHE A 324 -18.20 17.38 25.53
C PHE A 324 -17.17 18.51 25.54
N ARG A 325 -17.12 19.27 26.63
CA ARG A 325 -16.11 20.31 26.82
C ARG A 325 -14.68 19.79 26.65
N HIS A 326 -14.46 18.55 27.04
CA HIS A 326 -13.16 17.89 26.89
C HIS A 326 -13.34 16.38 26.67
N PRO A 327 -12.58 15.75 25.73
CA PRO A 327 -12.66 14.31 25.47
C PRO A 327 -12.42 13.44 26.72
N LEU A 328 -11.56 13.88 27.66
CA LEU A 328 -11.33 13.17 28.91
C LEU A 328 -12.59 13.03 29.74
N VAL A 329 -13.49 14.03 29.74
CA VAL A 329 -14.78 13.98 30.47
C VAL A 329 -15.64 12.85 29.92
N ARG A 330 -15.75 12.74 28.57
CA ARG A 330 -16.47 11.68 27.90
C ARG A 330 -15.95 10.29 28.31
N SER A 331 -14.62 10.07 28.13
CA SER A 331 -13.99 8.79 28.45
C SER A 331 -14.10 8.43 29.93
N ALA A 332 -13.95 9.42 30.81
CA ALA A 332 -14.06 9.22 32.26
C ALA A 332 -15.47 8.79 32.67
N ILE A 333 -16.51 9.49 32.17
CA ILE A 333 -17.92 9.16 32.46
C ILE A 333 -18.23 7.74 31.95
N TYR A 334 -17.84 7.40 30.75
CA TYR A 334 -18.14 6.08 30.16
C TYR A 334 -17.43 4.94 30.91
N ARG A 335 -16.16 5.10 31.30
CA ARG A 335 -15.41 4.09 32.06
C ARG A 335 -15.91 3.89 33.46
N THR A 336 -16.33 4.96 34.15
CA THR A 336 -16.75 4.91 35.54
C THR A 336 -18.18 4.42 35.70
N ALA A 337 -19.00 4.51 34.66
CA ALA A 337 -20.38 4.08 34.67
C ALA A 337 -20.48 2.57 34.96
N ARG A 338 -21.51 2.18 35.73
CA ARG A 338 -21.79 0.78 36.06
C ARG A 338 -22.16 0.02 34.78
N ALA A 339 -21.76 -1.24 34.69
CA ALA A 339 -22.03 -2.08 33.53
C ALA A 339 -23.53 -2.13 33.16
N ALA A 340 -24.42 -2.13 34.15
CA ALA A 340 -25.87 -2.10 33.95
C ALA A 340 -26.34 -0.78 33.30
N GLU A 341 -25.79 0.36 33.72
CA GLU A 341 -26.10 1.68 33.16
C GLU A 341 -25.61 1.79 31.73
N ARG A 342 -24.36 1.33 31.44
CA ARG A 342 -23.83 1.28 30.07
C ARG A 342 -24.72 0.44 29.16
N ARG A 343 -25.12 -0.76 29.59
CA ARG A 343 -26.03 -1.60 28.82
C ARG A 343 -27.38 -0.93 28.55
N SER A 344 -27.95 -0.25 29.56
CA SER A 344 -29.24 0.46 29.43
C SER A 344 -29.17 1.59 28.40
N VAL A 345 -28.09 2.40 28.40
CA VAL A 345 -27.93 3.49 27.42
C VAL A 345 -27.67 2.95 26.00
N HIS A 346 -26.87 1.89 25.85
CA HIS A 346 -26.65 1.27 24.56
C HIS A 346 -27.94 0.64 23.99
N LEU A 347 -28.76 0.02 24.84
CA LEU A 347 -30.05 -0.52 24.41
C LEU A 347 -30.96 0.60 23.91
N ALA A 348 -31.06 1.70 24.66
CA ALA A 348 -31.87 2.86 24.26
C ALA A 348 -31.39 3.47 22.94
N LEU A 349 -30.09 3.58 22.72
CA LEU A 349 -29.50 4.03 21.45
C LEU A 349 -29.81 3.07 20.31
N ALA A 350 -29.63 1.75 20.51
CA ALA A 350 -29.92 0.75 19.52
C ALA A 350 -31.39 0.76 19.06
N GLU A 351 -32.32 0.90 20.02
CA GLU A 351 -33.75 0.97 19.75
C GLU A 351 -34.21 2.29 19.12
N SER A 352 -33.40 3.35 19.27
CA SER A 352 -33.65 4.67 18.68
C SER A 352 -32.97 4.86 17.33
N THR A 353 -32.02 4.00 16.98
CA THR A 353 -31.32 4.00 15.69
C THR A 353 -32.21 3.33 14.63
N ASP A 354 -32.37 3.97 13.48
CA ASP A 354 -33.13 3.41 12.38
C ASP A 354 -32.43 2.18 11.80
N PRO A 355 -33.09 1.01 11.77
CA PRO A 355 -32.47 -0.25 11.33
C PRO A 355 -32.19 -0.29 9.82
N GLU A 356 -32.82 0.56 9.00
CA GLU A 356 -32.60 0.62 7.56
C GLU A 356 -31.56 1.68 7.20
N ALA A 357 -31.58 2.83 7.89
CA ALA A 357 -30.64 3.92 7.63
C ALA A 357 -29.24 3.67 8.21
N ASP A 358 -29.13 3.07 9.40
CA ASP A 358 -27.83 2.83 10.03
C ASP A 358 -27.80 1.47 10.78
N PRO A 359 -27.88 0.36 10.04
CA PRO A 359 -27.90 -0.98 10.62
C PRO A 359 -26.62 -1.36 11.35
N ASP A 360 -25.48 -0.81 10.95
CA ASP A 360 -24.18 -1.15 11.53
C ASP A 360 -24.01 -0.51 12.92
N ARG A 361 -24.38 0.76 13.07
CA ARG A 361 -24.41 1.44 14.38
C ARG A 361 -25.40 0.75 15.32
N ARG A 362 -26.56 0.38 14.82
CA ARG A 362 -27.56 -0.36 15.60
C ARG A 362 -26.99 -1.68 16.12
N ALA A 363 -26.35 -2.48 15.27
CA ALA A 363 -25.74 -3.75 15.63
C ALA A 363 -24.63 -3.56 16.68
N TRP A 364 -23.82 -2.51 16.53
CA TRP A 364 -22.77 -2.16 17.48
C TRP A 364 -23.35 -1.81 18.87
N HIS A 365 -24.40 -0.98 18.94
CA HIS A 365 -25.05 -0.66 20.19
C HIS A 365 -25.73 -1.88 20.80
N LEU A 366 -26.38 -2.74 20.03
CA LEU A 366 -26.94 -4.02 20.52
C LEU A 366 -25.86 -4.90 21.14
N ALA A 367 -24.69 -5.01 20.49
CA ALA A 367 -23.57 -5.78 21.00
C ALA A 367 -23.04 -5.24 22.34
N ALA A 368 -23.06 -3.93 22.53
CA ALA A 368 -22.67 -3.30 23.79
C ALA A 368 -23.75 -3.39 24.89
N ALA A 369 -25.01 -3.61 24.52
CA ALA A 369 -26.14 -3.71 25.43
C ALA A 369 -26.28 -5.07 26.10
N VAL A 370 -25.80 -6.15 25.46
CA VAL A 370 -25.97 -7.52 25.98
C VAL A 370 -24.95 -7.85 27.06
N ALA A 371 -25.38 -8.68 28.06
CA ALA A 371 -24.53 -9.05 29.19
C ALA A 371 -23.75 -10.38 28.97
N GLY A 372 -24.04 -11.10 27.93
CA GLY A 372 -23.46 -12.42 27.66
C GLY A 372 -23.78 -12.86 26.24
N PRO A 373 -23.59 -14.14 25.91
CA PRO A 373 -23.86 -14.66 24.58
C PRO A 373 -25.29 -14.38 24.11
N ASP A 374 -25.43 -13.86 22.90
CA ASP A 374 -26.71 -13.58 22.25
C ASP A 374 -26.58 -13.85 20.75
N GLU A 375 -27.22 -14.91 20.30
CA GLU A 375 -27.10 -15.37 18.90
C GLU A 375 -27.78 -14.41 17.91
N GLY A 376 -28.85 -13.74 18.31
CA GLY A 376 -29.52 -12.74 17.48
C GLY A 376 -28.62 -11.56 17.17
N VAL A 377 -27.96 -11.04 18.19
CA VAL A 377 -26.98 -9.95 18.07
C VAL A 377 -25.73 -10.41 17.30
N ALA A 378 -25.24 -11.63 17.55
CA ALA A 378 -24.09 -12.17 16.82
C ALA A 378 -24.38 -12.27 15.30
N LEU A 379 -25.60 -12.68 14.89
CA LEU A 379 -26.03 -12.69 13.49
C LEU A 379 -26.14 -11.30 12.88
N GLU A 380 -26.59 -10.29 13.63
CA GLU A 380 -26.63 -8.91 13.14
C GLU A 380 -25.21 -8.36 12.91
N LEU A 381 -24.26 -8.66 13.81
CA LEU A 381 -22.86 -8.31 13.64
C LEU A 381 -22.22 -9.00 12.41
N GLU A 382 -22.56 -10.26 12.17
CA GLU A 382 -22.10 -11.01 11.01
C GLU A 382 -22.62 -10.38 9.69
N ARG A 383 -23.89 -9.93 9.66
CA ARG A 383 -24.43 -9.16 8.53
C ARG A 383 -23.73 -7.80 8.37
N SER A 384 -23.41 -7.14 9.49
CA SER A 384 -22.64 -5.88 9.48
C SER A 384 -21.23 -6.08 8.95
N ALA A 385 -20.59 -7.21 9.29
CA ALA A 385 -19.29 -7.58 8.73
C ALA A 385 -19.37 -7.75 7.20
N GLY A 386 -20.40 -8.42 6.69
CA GLY A 386 -20.61 -8.56 5.24
C GLY A 386 -20.79 -7.20 4.54
N ARG A 387 -21.58 -6.28 5.14
CA ARG A 387 -21.73 -4.92 4.59
C ARG A 387 -20.43 -4.11 4.66
N ALA A 388 -19.68 -4.22 5.76
CA ALA A 388 -18.40 -3.56 5.91
C ALA A 388 -17.40 -4.07 4.87
N GLN A 389 -17.35 -5.37 4.64
CA GLN A 389 -16.51 -5.99 3.62
C GLN A 389 -16.89 -5.51 2.22
N ALA A 390 -18.19 -5.45 1.90
CA ALA A 390 -18.68 -4.92 0.63
C ALA A 390 -18.34 -3.44 0.38
N ARG A 391 -18.04 -2.67 1.44
CA ARG A 391 -17.57 -1.28 1.36
C ARG A 391 -16.05 -1.13 1.43
N GLY A 392 -15.29 -2.24 1.42
CA GLY A 392 -13.83 -2.22 1.55
C GLY A 392 -13.31 -2.02 2.99
N GLY A 393 -14.19 -2.02 3.96
CA GLY A 393 -13.85 -1.88 5.36
C GLY A 393 -13.40 -3.20 6.01
N LEU A 394 -12.31 -3.79 5.52
CA LEU A 394 -11.84 -5.12 5.98
C LEU A 394 -11.54 -5.15 7.49
N ALA A 395 -10.97 -4.07 8.03
CA ALA A 395 -10.69 -3.97 9.47
C ALA A 395 -11.98 -3.95 10.30
N ALA A 396 -13.02 -3.23 9.83
CA ALA A 396 -14.31 -3.22 10.51
C ALA A 396 -15.03 -4.57 10.37
N ALA A 397 -14.96 -5.23 9.22
CA ALA A 397 -15.50 -6.57 9.05
C ALA A 397 -14.88 -7.55 10.06
N ALA A 398 -13.55 -7.48 10.22
CA ALA A 398 -12.83 -8.26 11.22
C ALA A 398 -13.31 -7.94 12.66
N ALA A 399 -13.48 -6.65 13.00
CA ALA A 399 -13.94 -6.22 14.33
C ALA A 399 -15.37 -6.69 14.62
N PHE A 400 -16.30 -6.55 13.66
CA PHE A 400 -17.67 -7.08 13.81
C PHE A 400 -17.68 -8.59 14.02
N LEU A 401 -16.90 -9.35 13.26
CA LEU A 401 -16.80 -10.79 13.39
C LEU A 401 -16.18 -11.19 14.74
N GLN A 402 -15.14 -10.51 15.19
CA GLN A 402 -14.55 -10.73 16.53
C GLN A 402 -15.59 -10.52 17.64
N ARG A 403 -16.39 -9.46 17.51
CA ARG A 403 -17.45 -9.21 18.48
C ARG A 403 -18.55 -10.27 18.39
N ALA A 404 -18.89 -10.74 17.20
CA ALA A 404 -19.83 -11.85 17.02
C ALA A 404 -19.32 -13.15 17.68
N VAL A 405 -18.01 -13.44 17.54
CA VAL A 405 -17.37 -14.58 18.26
C VAL A 405 -17.59 -14.49 19.76
N ALA A 406 -17.35 -13.33 20.36
CA ALA A 406 -17.51 -13.11 21.80
C ALA A 406 -18.97 -13.30 22.28
N LEU A 407 -19.94 -13.03 21.43
CA LEU A 407 -21.38 -13.15 21.73
C LEU A 407 -21.99 -14.50 21.32
N THR A 408 -21.22 -15.42 20.76
CA THR A 408 -21.69 -16.73 20.34
C THR A 408 -21.62 -17.73 21.49
N GLY A 409 -22.74 -18.27 21.90
CA GLY A 409 -22.83 -19.26 22.97
C GLY A 409 -22.46 -20.68 22.53
N ASP A 410 -22.86 -21.05 21.31
CA ASP A 410 -22.58 -22.37 20.73
C ASP A 410 -21.09 -22.51 20.35
N PRO A 411 -20.38 -23.51 20.86
CA PRO A 411 -18.94 -23.66 20.61
C PRO A 411 -18.58 -23.90 19.13
N ALA A 412 -19.46 -24.60 18.37
CA ALA A 412 -19.18 -24.88 16.96
C ALA A 412 -19.32 -23.62 16.12
N ARG A 413 -20.42 -22.90 16.24
CA ARG A 413 -20.63 -21.61 15.58
C ARG A 413 -19.57 -20.57 15.97
N ARG A 414 -19.12 -20.59 17.23
CA ARG A 414 -18.05 -19.71 17.69
C ARG A 414 -16.75 -20.01 16.99
N ALA A 415 -16.41 -21.28 16.79
CA ALA A 415 -15.22 -21.69 16.07
C ALA A 415 -15.29 -21.28 14.58
N ASP A 416 -16.44 -21.48 13.93
CA ASP A 416 -16.64 -21.07 12.54
C ASP A 416 -16.52 -19.55 12.37
N ARG A 417 -17.15 -18.76 13.25
CA ARG A 417 -17.04 -17.31 13.25
C ARG A 417 -15.62 -16.83 13.53
N ALA A 418 -14.91 -17.51 14.44
CA ALA A 418 -13.52 -17.19 14.74
C ALA A 418 -12.62 -17.43 13.50
N LEU A 419 -12.90 -18.46 12.74
CA LEU A 419 -12.20 -18.71 11.48
C LEU A 419 -12.52 -17.65 10.42
N ALA A 420 -13.78 -17.27 10.26
CA ALA A 420 -14.18 -16.18 9.36
C ALA A 420 -13.56 -14.83 9.79
N ALA A 421 -13.52 -14.55 11.10
CA ALA A 421 -12.84 -13.36 11.64
C ALA A 421 -11.32 -13.38 11.37
N ALA A 422 -10.69 -14.55 11.43
CA ALA A 422 -9.27 -14.72 11.11
C ALA A 422 -8.99 -14.46 9.62
N GLU A 423 -9.84 -14.96 8.73
CA GLU A 423 -9.75 -14.70 7.28
C GLU A 423 -9.88 -13.19 6.98
N ALA A 424 -10.87 -12.52 7.59
CA ALA A 424 -11.05 -11.08 7.46
C ALA A 424 -9.87 -10.28 8.04
N SER A 425 -9.33 -10.69 9.19
CA SER A 425 -8.16 -10.05 9.81
C SER A 425 -6.90 -10.22 8.94
N LEU A 426 -6.72 -11.38 8.31
CA LEU A 426 -5.63 -11.62 7.36
C LEU A 426 -5.73 -10.68 6.14
N GLN A 427 -6.92 -10.55 5.55
CA GLN A 427 -7.17 -9.62 4.45
C GLN A 427 -6.95 -8.15 4.85
N ALA A 428 -7.26 -7.79 6.09
CA ALA A 428 -7.00 -6.47 6.65
C ALA A 428 -5.52 -6.21 7.01
N GLY A 429 -4.63 -7.20 6.86
CA GLY A 429 -3.23 -7.09 7.25
C GLY A 429 -2.97 -7.17 8.77
N ALA A 430 -3.98 -7.52 9.55
CA ALA A 430 -3.88 -7.68 11.01
C ALA A 430 -3.40 -9.10 11.38
N PHE A 431 -2.15 -9.42 11.02
CA PHE A 431 -1.60 -10.79 11.08
C PHE A 431 -1.58 -11.38 12.50
N ASP A 432 -1.24 -10.61 13.52
CA ASP A 432 -1.23 -11.08 14.90
C ASP A 432 -2.65 -11.45 15.38
N MET A 433 -3.62 -10.60 15.06
CA MET A 433 -5.02 -10.87 15.37
C MET A 433 -5.55 -12.10 14.60
N ALA A 434 -5.22 -12.23 13.33
CA ALA A 434 -5.59 -13.40 12.53
C ALA A 434 -5.02 -14.69 13.14
N ARG A 435 -3.77 -14.67 13.63
CA ARG A 435 -3.14 -15.80 14.31
C ARG A 435 -3.87 -16.19 15.60
N ASP A 436 -4.21 -15.20 16.45
CA ASP A 436 -4.90 -15.45 17.70
C ASP A 436 -6.31 -16.02 17.47
N LEU A 437 -7.03 -15.51 16.47
CA LEU A 437 -8.36 -16.00 16.09
C LEU A 437 -8.32 -17.42 15.51
N VAL A 438 -7.32 -17.75 14.69
CA VAL A 438 -7.13 -19.13 14.22
C VAL A 438 -6.82 -20.07 15.38
N ALA A 439 -6.00 -19.62 16.36
CA ALA A 439 -5.73 -20.41 17.56
C ALA A 439 -7.02 -20.63 18.39
N ALA A 440 -7.85 -19.60 18.57
CA ALA A 440 -9.13 -19.68 19.25
C ALA A 440 -10.12 -20.61 18.52
N ALA A 441 -10.21 -20.53 17.19
CA ALA A 441 -11.03 -21.43 16.39
C ALA A 441 -10.59 -22.89 16.55
N GLY A 442 -9.28 -23.14 16.61
CA GLY A 442 -8.71 -24.49 16.77
C GLY A 442 -8.99 -25.17 18.12
N VAL A 443 -9.38 -24.42 19.15
CA VAL A 443 -9.84 -24.98 20.45
C VAL A 443 -11.29 -25.48 20.36
N GLY A 444 -12.08 -24.93 19.43
CA GLY A 444 -13.48 -25.30 19.25
C GLY A 444 -13.67 -26.59 18.42
N PRO A 445 -14.91 -27.12 18.39
CA PRO A 445 -15.23 -28.32 17.65
C PRO A 445 -15.44 -28.06 16.15
N LEU A 446 -14.38 -27.58 15.44
CA LEU A 446 -14.41 -27.45 13.99
C LEU A 446 -14.66 -28.81 13.32
N ASP A 447 -15.43 -28.82 12.26
CA ASP A 447 -15.51 -29.96 11.35
C ASP A 447 -14.19 -30.17 10.58
N GLU A 448 -14.11 -31.16 9.72
CA GLU A 448 -12.88 -31.44 8.99
C GLU A 448 -12.52 -30.33 8.02
N LEU A 449 -13.52 -29.74 7.36
CA LEU A 449 -13.30 -28.61 6.43
C LEU A 449 -12.83 -27.36 7.20
N GLY A 450 -13.46 -27.03 8.32
CA GLY A 450 -13.06 -25.92 9.18
C GLY A 450 -11.61 -26.05 9.68
N ARG A 451 -11.19 -27.28 10.07
CA ARG A 451 -9.79 -27.53 10.46
C ARG A 451 -8.82 -27.32 9.30
N ALA A 452 -9.18 -27.83 8.12
CA ALA A 452 -8.35 -27.63 6.92
C ALA A 452 -8.24 -26.15 6.52
N ARG A 453 -9.34 -25.39 6.60
CA ARG A 453 -9.33 -23.93 6.37
C ARG A 453 -8.50 -23.20 7.42
N ALA A 454 -8.55 -23.58 8.69
CA ALA A 454 -7.73 -23.01 9.73
C ALA A 454 -6.22 -23.22 9.46
N GLU A 455 -5.84 -24.41 8.99
CA GLU A 455 -4.48 -24.69 8.56
C GLU A 455 -4.07 -23.83 7.33
N LEU A 456 -4.96 -23.66 6.37
CA LEU A 456 -4.74 -22.80 5.21
C LEU A 456 -4.54 -21.33 5.61
N VAL A 457 -5.37 -20.79 6.51
CA VAL A 457 -5.21 -19.41 7.00
C VAL A 457 -3.87 -19.24 7.72
N ARG A 458 -3.45 -20.21 8.55
CA ARG A 458 -2.12 -20.19 9.18
C ARG A 458 -1.01 -20.15 8.12
N ALA A 459 -1.09 -20.99 7.10
CA ALA A 459 -0.11 -21.04 6.03
C ALA A 459 -0.04 -19.71 5.25
N ARG A 460 -1.18 -19.09 4.97
CA ARG A 460 -1.26 -17.77 4.32
C ARG A 460 -0.68 -16.65 5.18
N ILE A 461 -0.90 -16.67 6.51
CA ILE A 461 -0.27 -15.73 7.45
C ILE A 461 1.26 -15.84 7.36
N VAL A 462 1.80 -17.06 7.40
CA VAL A 462 3.25 -17.29 7.28
C VAL A 462 3.77 -16.79 5.93
N PHE A 463 3.06 -17.06 4.84
CA PHE A 463 3.44 -16.57 3.51
C PHE A 463 3.41 -15.05 3.37
N ALA A 464 2.46 -14.39 4.04
CA ALA A 464 2.37 -12.93 4.04
C ALA A 464 3.53 -12.26 4.79
N LEU A 465 3.98 -12.88 5.90
CA LEU A 465 5.08 -12.38 6.73
C LEU A 465 6.47 -12.75 6.16
N GLU A 466 6.60 -13.97 5.64
CA GLU A 466 7.85 -14.55 5.14
C GLU A 466 7.56 -15.26 3.82
N ARG A 467 7.76 -14.61 2.68
CA ARG A 467 7.46 -15.19 1.34
C ARG A 467 8.19 -16.48 1.02
N GLY A 468 9.33 -16.73 1.67
CA GLY A 468 10.08 -17.98 1.59
C GLY A 468 9.94 -18.83 2.86
N GLY A 469 10.75 -19.87 2.98
CA GLY A 469 10.92 -20.62 4.22
C GLY A 469 9.83 -21.62 4.55
N GLU A 470 8.97 -21.36 5.53
CA GLU A 470 8.03 -22.36 6.08
C GLU A 470 6.66 -22.38 5.41
N ALA A 471 6.32 -21.41 4.57
CA ALA A 471 5.02 -21.34 3.91
C ALA A 471 4.75 -22.51 2.93
N PRO A 472 5.68 -22.92 2.05
CA PRO A 472 5.42 -24.00 1.09
C PRO A 472 4.97 -25.33 1.73
N PRO A 473 5.64 -25.87 2.78
CA PRO A 473 5.17 -27.12 3.40
C PRO A 473 3.82 -27.00 4.09
N LEU A 474 3.52 -25.82 4.71
CA LEU A 474 2.23 -25.61 5.35
C LEU A 474 1.09 -25.53 4.32
N LEU A 475 1.29 -24.84 3.20
CA LEU A 475 0.34 -24.78 2.09
C LEU A 475 0.15 -26.17 1.47
N LEU A 476 1.22 -26.96 1.28
CA LEU A 476 1.15 -28.32 0.77
C LEU A 476 0.33 -29.23 1.70
N GLN A 477 0.54 -29.11 3.01
CA GLN A 477 -0.21 -29.88 4.00
C GLN A 477 -1.71 -29.51 3.97
N ALA A 478 -2.02 -28.23 3.92
CA ALA A 478 -3.40 -27.75 3.81
C ALA A 478 -4.06 -28.24 2.52
N ALA A 479 -3.36 -28.15 1.37
CA ALA A 479 -3.86 -28.62 0.08
C ALA A 479 -4.23 -30.11 0.12
N LYS A 480 -3.32 -30.96 0.63
CA LYS A 480 -3.56 -32.40 0.78
C LYS A 480 -4.78 -32.72 1.65
N ARG A 481 -4.96 -31.98 2.73
CA ARG A 481 -6.10 -32.17 3.61
C ARG A 481 -7.42 -31.77 2.96
N LEU A 482 -7.40 -30.76 2.10
CA LEU A 482 -8.57 -30.29 1.36
C LEU A 482 -9.00 -31.23 0.21
N GLU A 483 -8.16 -32.13 -0.28
CA GLU A 483 -8.42 -32.99 -1.44
C GLU A 483 -9.75 -33.76 -1.35
N SER A 484 -10.09 -34.30 -0.15
CA SER A 484 -11.30 -35.03 0.08
C SER A 484 -12.49 -34.19 0.56
N LEU A 485 -12.26 -32.92 0.86
CA LEU A 485 -13.24 -32.01 1.48
C LEU A 485 -13.74 -30.95 0.49
N ASP A 486 -12.84 -30.31 -0.25
CA ASP A 486 -13.12 -29.30 -1.26
C ASP A 486 -12.04 -29.31 -2.34
N VAL A 487 -12.32 -30.00 -3.43
CA VAL A 487 -11.36 -30.19 -4.53
C VAL A 487 -10.96 -28.84 -5.18
N ALA A 488 -11.88 -27.90 -5.30
CA ALA A 488 -11.60 -26.62 -5.92
C ALA A 488 -10.63 -25.81 -5.04
N LEU A 489 -10.91 -25.73 -3.74
CA LEU A 489 -10.05 -25.04 -2.77
C LEU A 489 -8.70 -25.77 -2.61
N ALA A 490 -8.67 -27.11 -2.66
CA ALA A 490 -7.43 -27.89 -2.63
C ALA A 490 -6.52 -27.50 -3.81
N ARG A 491 -7.07 -27.42 -5.03
CA ARG A 491 -6.32 -27.08 -6.24
C ARG A 491 -5.82 -25.64 -6.22
N ASP A 492 -6.63 -24.70 -5.75
CA ASP A 492 -6.20 -23.31 -5.54
C ASP A 492 -5.06 -23.24 -4.50
N THR A 493 -5.13 -24.04 -3.44
CA THR A 493 -4.09 -24.12 -2.41
C THR A 493 -2.80 -24.76 -2.95
N TYR A 494 -2.88 -25.76 -3.83
CA TYR A 494 -1.71 -26.29 -4.53
C TYR A 494 -1.04 -25.21 -5.42
N LEU A 495 -1.82 -24.38 -6.09
CA LEU A 495 -1.29 -23.29 -6.90
C LEU A 495 -0.58 -22.23 -6.02
N GLU A 496 -1.14 -21.91 -4.85
CA GLU A 496 -0.49 -21.06 -3.83
C GLU A 496 0.80 -21.71 -3.29
N ALA A 497 0.77 -23.03 -3.06
CA ALA A 497 1.95 -23.76 -2.58
C ALA A 497 3.09 -23.73 -3.62
N LEU A 498 2.77 -23.91 -4.91
CA LEU A 498 3.74 -23.79 -6.00
C LEU A 498 4.31 -22.37 -6.08
N ALA A 499 3.45 -21.36 -5.96
CA ALA A 499 3.86 -19.97 -5.93
C ALA A 499 4.85 -19.69 -4.78
N ALA A 500 4.52 -20.12 -3.58
CA ALA A 500 5.37 -19.97 -2.41
C ALA A 500 6.72 -20.72 -2.57
N ALA A 501 6.68 -21.93 -3.11
CA ALA A 501 7.89 -22.72 -3.36
C ALA A 501 8.82 -22.09 -4.42
N GLN A 502 8.26 -21.38 -5.41
CA GLN A 502 9.07 -20.61 -6.36
C GLN A 502 9.81 -19.47 -5.68
N PHE A 503 9.19 -18.75 -4.74
CA PHE A 503 9.88 -17.73 -3.95
C PHE A 503 10.96 -18.34 -3.03
N ALA A 504 10.67 -19.45 -2.36
CA ALA A 504 11.65 -20.16 -1.53
C ALA A 504 12.86 -20.64 -2.36
N GLY A 505 12.61 -21.05 -3.62
CA GLY A 505 13.65 -21.37 -4.60
C GLY A 505 14.70 -22.31 -4.05
N ARG A 506 15.97 -22.00 -4.28
CA ARG A 506 17.12 -22.82 -3.83
C ARG A 506 17.34 -22.90 -2.32
N LEU A 507 16.62 -22.10 -1.54
CA LEU A 507 16.66 -22.11 -0.06
C LEU A 507 15.60 -23.05 0.54
N ALA A 508 14.71 -23.64 -0.29
CA ALA A 508 13.76 -24.66 0.13
C ALA A 508 14.49 -25.97 0.51
N LYS A 509 13.90 -26.71 1.47
CA LYS A 509 14.37 -28.05 1.79
C LYS A 509 13.97 -29.04 0.68
N PRO A 510 14.77 -30.08 0.39
CA PRO A 510 14.49 -31.00 -0.73
C PRO A 510 13.12 -31.72 -0.71
N ALA A 511 12.56 -31.97 0.47
CA ALA A 511 11.23 -32.58 0.62
C ALA A 511 10.07 -31.57 0.47
N GLU A 512 10.37 -30.30 0.41
CA GLU A 512 9.43 -29.17 0.45
C GLU A 512 9.67 -28.21 -0.73
N ASP A 513 10.49 -28.65 -1.69
CA ASP A 513 10.85 -27.84 -2.86
C ASP A 513 9.72 -27.83 -3.91
N VAL A 514 9.88 -27.01 -4.91
CA VAL A 514 8.90 -26.84 -5.99
C VAL A 514 8.61 -28.16 -6.72
N LEU A 515 9.57 -29.07 -6.83
CA LEU A 515 9.40 -30.36 -7.48
C LEU A 515 8.52 -31.33 -6.65
N ALA A 516 8.72 -31.36 -5.34
CA ALA A 516 7.91 -32.17 -4.43
C ALA A 516 6.44 -31.71 -4.46
N ILE A 517 6.22 -30.38 -4.44
CA ILE A 517 4.87 -29.81 -4.51
C ILE A 517 4.22 -30.04 -5.88
N ALA A 518 4.95 -29.90 -6.98
CA ALA A 518 4.46 -30.19 -8.32
C ALA A 518 3.98 -31.63 -8.47
N ARG A 519 4.74 -32.59 -7.96
CA ARG A 519 4.38 -34.03 -7.95
C ARG A 519 3.13 -34.28 -7.12
N ALA A 520 2.99 -33.64 -5.97
CA ALA A 520 1.79 -33.75 -5.14
C ALA A 520 0.56 -33.15 -5.86
N ALA A 521 0.70 -32.01 -6.51
CA ALA A 521 -0.37 -31.37 -7.28
C ALA A 521 -0.85 -32.24 -8.46
N LEU A 522 0.05 -32.97 -9.12
CA LEU A 522 -0.28 -33.92 -10.19
C LEU A 522 -1.01 -35.18 -9.68
N ALA A 523 -0.72 -35.59 -8.45
CA ALA A 523 -1.40 -36.72 -7.81
C ALA A 523 -2.75 -36.36 -7.20
N ALA A 524 -3.07 -35.07 -7.07
CA ALA A 524 -4.31 -34.57 -6.50
C ALA A 524 -5.54 -34.91 -7.35
N PRO A 525 -6.76 -34.92 -6.77
CA PRO A 525 -8.00 -35.20 -7.48
C PRO A 525 -8.18 -34.31 -8.72
N ALA A 526 -8.75 -34.89 -9.78
CA ALA A 526 -9.00 -34.17 -11.04
C ALA A 526 -9.93 -32.98 -10.81
N PRO A 527 -9.75 -31.87 -11.59
CA PRO A 527 -10.60 -30.71 -11.46
C PRO A 527 -12.07 -31.00 -11.81
N PRO A 528 -13.03 -30.26 -11.23
CA PRO A 528 -14.41 -30.27 -11.70
C PRO A 528 -14.48 -29.90 -13.19
N GLN A 529 -15.49 -30.44 -13.88
CA GLN A 529 -15.68 -30.14 -15.31
C GLN A 529 -16.82 -29.12 -15.50
N PRO A 530 -16.62 -28.07 -16.32
CA PRO A 530 -15.38 -27.75 -17.06
C PRO A 530 -14.28 -27.22 -16.14
N ALA A 531 -13.02 -27.55 -16.48
CA ALA A 531 -11.87 -27.08 -15.73
C ALA A 531 -11.74 -25.55 -15.83
N ARG A 532 -11.49 -24.88 -14.69
CA ARG A 532 -11.22 -23.43 -14.62
C ARG A 532 -9.84 -23.11 -15.20
N ALA A 533 -9.61 -21.85 -15.57
CA ALA A 533 -8.29 -21.40 -16.04
C ALA A 533 -7.18 -21.67 -14.99
N ALA A 534 -7.46 -21.47 -13.69
CA ALA A 534 -6.54 -21.78 -12.61
C ALA A 534 -6.20 -23.29 -12.52
N ASP A 535 -7.16 -24.16 -12.79
CA ASP A 535 -6.94 -25.61 -12.81
C ASP A 535 -6.03 -26.05 -13.96
N LEU A 536 -6.18 -25.45 -15.13
CA LEU A 536 -5.29 -25.69 -16.29
C LEU A 536 -3.89 -25.16 -16.00
N LEU A 537 -3.78 -23.98 -15.34
CA LEU A 537 -2.50 -23.37 -14.96
C LEU A 537 -1.76 -24.28 -13.98
N LEU A 538 -2.45 -24.78 -12.94
CA LEU A 538 -1.87 -25.72 -11.99
C LEU A 538 -1.33 -26.97 -12.71
N GLY A 539 -2.13 -27.57 -13.60
CA GLY A 539 -1.74 -28.75 -14.38
C GLY A 539 -0.51 -28.47 -15.26
N GLY A 540 -0.53 -27.37 -16.00
CA GLY A 540 0.58 -26.96 -16.88
C GLY A 540 1.87 -26.72 -16.11
N MET A 541 1.83 -25.91 -15.05
CA MET A 541 2.98 -25.61 -14.20
C MET A 541 3.54 -26.85 -13.50
N ALA A 542 2.67 -27.65 -12.89
CA ALA A 542 3.08 -28.84 -12.17
C ALA A 542 3.72 -29.88 -13.11
N THR A 543 3.18 -30.11 -14.32
CA THR A 543 3.77 -30.99 -15.32
C THR A 543 5.10 -30.46 -15.85
N LEU A 544 5.18 -29.13 -16.10
CA LEU A 544 6.41 -28.48 -16.58
C LEU A 544 7.56 -28.67 -15.56
N ILE A 545 7.27 -28.52 -14.29
CA ILE A 545 8.25 -28.66 -13.20
C ILE A 545 8.62 -30.14 -12.95
N ALA A 546 7.63 -31.04 -12.92
CA ALA A 546 7.82 -32.45 -12.52
C ALA A 546 8.31 -33.34 -13.67
N GLU A 547 7.83 -33.13 -14.90
CA GLU A 547 8.10 -33.98 -16.06
C GLU A 547 8.96 -33.28 -17.15
N GLY A 548 9.09 -31.97 -17.04
CA GLY A 548 9.89 -31.17 -17.95
C GLY A 548 9.10 -30.66 -19.18
N TYR A 549 9.83 -30.01 -20.06
CA TYR A 549 9.29 -29.25 -21.18
C TYR A 549 8.51 -30.10 -22.22
N PRO A 550 8.92 -31.32 -22.60
CA PRO A 550 8.18 -32.10 -23.59
C PRO A 550 6.73 -32.33 -23.22
N SER A 551 6.46 -32.68 -21.94
CA SER A 551 5.10 -32.92 -21.43
C SER A 551 4.42 -31.59 -21.01
N GLY A 552 5.14 -30.69 -20.34
CA GLY A 552 4.58 -29.52 -19.67
C GLY A 552 4.35 -28.33 -20.60
N ALA A 553 5.16 -28.09 -21.62
CA ALA A 553 5.01 -26.93 -22.48
C ALA A 553 3.67 -26.89 -23.25
N PRO A 554 3.14 -28.01 -23.82
CA PRO A 554 1.84 -28.02 -24.45
C PRO A 554 0.70 -27.70 -23.47
N LEU A 555 0.74 -28.23 -22.24
CA LEU A 555 -0.28 -27.98 -21.22
C LEU A 555 -0.21 -26.54 -20.69
N SER A 556 0.99 -26.01 -20.51
CA SER A 556 1.18 -24.61 -20.12
C SER A 556 0.63 -23.66 -21.20
N LYS A 557 0.88 -23.93 -22.49
CA LYS A 557 0.29 -23.15 -23.60
C LYS A 557 -1.24 -23.22 -23.60
N GLN A 558 -1.81 -24.39 -23.34
CA GLN A 558 -3.27 -24.54 -23.22
C GLN A 558 -3.83 -23.70 -22.06
N ALA A 559 -3.14 -23.67 -20.92
CA ALA A 559 -3.51 -22.82 -19.80
C ALA A 559 -3.41 -21.32 -20.14
N LEU A 560 -2.33 -20.89 -20.77
CA LEU A 560 -2.17 -19.51 -21.21
C LEU A 560 -3.25 -19.08 -22.23
N ASP A 561 -3.65 -20.00 -23.12
CA ASP A 561 -4.76 -19.76 -24.05
C ASP A 561 -6.10 -19.63 -23.35
N ALA A 562 -6.31 -20.36 -22.26
CA ALA A 562 -7.49 -20.17 -21.42
C ALA A 562 -7.50 -18.79 -20.76
N PHE A 563 -6.37 -18.35 -20.18
CA PHE A 563 -6.22 -17.01 -19.61
C PHE A 563 -6.38 -15.87 -20.63
N ARG A 564 -6.01 -16.08 -21.90
CA ARG A 564 -6.25 -15.11 -22.97
C ARG A 564 -7.72 -14.90 -23.27
N ARG A 565 -8.54 -15.97 -23.18
CA ARG A 565 -9.95 -15.97 -23.59
C ARG A 565 -10.92 -15.60 -22.48
N VAL A 566 -10.54 -15.80 -21.22
CA VAL A 566 -11.42 -15.59 -20.08
C VAL A 566 -11.17 -14.21 -19.49
N ASP A 567 -12.26 -13.48 -19.25
CA ASP A 567 -12.23 -12.28 -18.43
C ASP A 567 -12.47 -12.71 -16.98
N LEU A 568 -11.40 -12.70 -16.18
CA LEU A 568 -11.46 -13.12 -14.78
C LEU A 568 -12.02 -11.99 -13.92
N PRO A 569 -12.84 -12.31 -12.88
CA PRO A 569 -13.19 -11.32 -11.86
C PRO A 569 -11.95 -10.66 -11.25
N GLY A 570 -12.06 -9.41 -10.84
CA GLY A 570 -10.90 -8.60 -10.44
C GLY A 570 -10.00 -9.26 -9.38
N GLU A 571 -10.59 -9.84 -8.32
CA GLU A 571 -9.83 -10.54 -7.28
C GLU A 571 -9.10 -11.79 -7.82
N GLU A 572 -9.79 -12.60 -8.64
CA GLU A 572 -9.19 -13.79 -9.23
C GLU A 572 -8.13 -13.44 -10.28
N ALA A 573 -8.34 -12.34 -11.03
CA ALA A 573 -7.36 -11.81 -11.96
C ALA A 573 -6.07 -11.36 -11.24
N ILE A 574 -6.16 -10.62 -10.15
CA ILE A 574 -5.01 -10.23 -9.32
C ILE A 574 -4.27 -11.46 -8.78
N ARG A 575 -5.02 -12.46 -8.32
CA ARG A 575 -4.48 -13.65 -7.68
C ARG A 575 -3.70 -14.54 -8.64
N TRP A 576 -4.12 -14.71 -9.90
CA TRP A 576 -3.59 -15.72 -10.80
C TRP A 576 -2.86 -15.19 -12.04
N THR A 577 -3.14 -13.95 -12.50
CA THR A 577 -2.54 -13.44 -13.74
C THR A 577 -1.02 -13.34 -13.68
N TRP A 578 -0.44 -13.03 -12.51
CA TRP A 578 1.01 -13.01 -12.36
C TRP A 578 1.67 -14.39 -12.54
N LEU A 579 1.00 -15.48 -12.11
CA LEU A 579 1.47 -16.85 -12.35
C LEU A 579 1.33 -17.23 -13.82
N ALA A 580 0.25 -16.82 -14.50
CA ALA A 580 0.13 -16.98 -15.95
C ALA A 580 1.24 -16.20 -16.68
N CYS A 581 1.52 -14.98 -16.28
CA CYS A 581 2.63 -14.18 -16.79
C CYS A 581 3.98 -14.89 -16.60
N ARG A 582 4.25 -15.42 -15.39
CA ARG A 582 5.46 -16.20 -15.10
C ARG A 582 5.54 -17.46 -15.96
N THR A 583 4.44 -18.18 -16.12
CA THR A 583 4.39 -19.39 -16.97
C THR A 583 4.67 -19.06 -18.42
N ALA A 584 4.21 -17.92 -18.94
CA ALA A 584 4.53 -17.46 -20.30
C ALA A 584 6.05 -17.27 -20.47
N VAL A 585 6.71 -16.67 -19.48
CA VAL A 585 8.18 -16.51 -19.45
C VAL A 585 8.87 -17.88 -19.44
N ASP A 586 8.40 -18.81 -18.63
CA ASP A 586 8.98 -20.16 -18.52
C ASP A 586 8.92 -20.94 -19.83
N VAL A 587 7.87 -20.74 -20.63
CA VAL A 587 7.71 -21.41 -21.95
C VAL A 587 8.11 -20.56 -23.14
N TRP A 588 8.87 -19.49 -22.96
CA TRP A 588 9.39 -18.60 -24.00
C TRP A 588 8.30 -17.91 -24.85
N ASP A 589 7.13 -17.66 -24.28
CA ASP A 589 5.99 -16.97 -24.89
C ASP A 589 6.06 -15.47 -24.58
N PHE A 590 6.80 -14.71 -25.38
CA PHE A 590 6.99 -13.27 -25.18
C PHE A 590 5.69 -12.48 -25.31
N ASP A 591 4.84 -12.83 -26.27
CA ASP A 591 3.55 -12.16 -26.49
C ASP A 591 2.60 -12.37 -25.29
N GLY A 592 2.59 -13.60 -24.74
CA GLY A 592 1.86 -13.91 -23.51
C GLY A 592 2.40 -13.13 -22.32
N TRP A 593 3.72 -13.06 -22.17
CA TRP A 593 4.35 -12.28 -21.11
C TRP A 593 3.91 -10.80 -21.13
N GLU A 594 4.04 -10.15 -22.28
CA GLU A 594 3.65 -8.74 -22.46
C GLU A 594 2.17 -8.52 -22.15
N LEU A 595 1.29 -9.37 -22.72
CA LEU A 595 -0.16 -9.32 -22.52
C LEU A 595 -0.55 -9.46 -21.04
N PHE A 596 -0.04 -10.49 -20.36
CA PHE A 596 -0.43 -10.74 -18.97
C PHE A 596 0.17 -9.74 -17.99
N ALA A 597 1.39 -9.26 -18.24
CA ALA A 597 1.97 -8.18 -17.44
C ALA A 597 1.18 -6.88 -17.58
N GLU A 598 0.75 -6.53 -18.80
CA GLU A 598 -0.11 -5.37 -19.05
C GLU A 598 -1.47 -5.53 -18.38
N ARG A 599 -2.12 -6.70 -18.54
CA ARG A 599 -3.41 -7.01 -17.93
C ARG A 599 -3.35 -6.94 -16.41
N MET A 600 -2.28 -7.46 -15.80
CA MET A 600 -2.08 -7.38 -14.35
C MET A 600 -1.97 -5.93 -13.87
N VAL A 601 -1.21 -5.10 -14.58
CA VAL A 601 -1.09 -3.66 -14.27
C VAL A 601 -2.43 -2.95 -14.44
N SER A 602 -3.19 -3.25 -15.52
CA SER A 602 -4.52 -2.66 -15.76
C SER A 602 -5.49 -3.00 -14.65
N VAL A 603 -5.65 -4.31 -14.35
CA VAL A 603 -6.56 -4.79 -13.30
C VAL A 603 -6.16 -4.25 -11.93
N ALA A 604 -4.86 -4.27 -11.59
CA ALA A 604 -4.39 -3.71 -10.33
C ALA A 604 -4.69 -2.20 -10.19
N ARG A 605 -4.60 -1.45 -11.29
CA ARG A 605 -4.96 -0.02 -11.30
C ARG A 605 -6.46 0.20 -11.23
N GLU A 606 -7.26 -0.57 -11.98
CA GLU A 606 -8.72 -0.49 -11.99
C GLU A 606 -9.32 -0.82 -10.62
N GLN A 607 -8.74 -1.81 -9.94
CA GLN A 607 -9.14 -2.24 -8.60
C GLN A 607 -8.47 -1.41 -7.49
N GLY A 608 -7.51 -0.54 -7.82
CA GLY A 608 -6.71 0.18 -6.84
C GLY A 608 -5.79 -0.71 -6.00
N ALA A 609 -5.49 -1.93 -6.45
CA ALA A 609 -4.72 -2.94 -5.72
C ALA A 609 -3.21 -2.60 -5.68
N LEU A 610 -2.84 -1.53 -4.94
CA LEU A 610 -1.45 -1.05 -4.86
C LEU A 610 -0.48 -2.07 -4.24
N SER A 611 -0.97 -3.03 -3.48
CA SER A 611 -0.13 -4.14 -2.97
C SER A 611 0.32 -5.10 -4.07
N ALA A 612 -0.49 -5.29 -5.11
CA ALA A 612 -0.20 -6.16 -6.25
C ALA A 612 0.52 -5.41 -7.40
N LEU A 613 0.31 -4.11 -7.52
CA LEU A 613 0.80 -3.28 -8.63
C LEU A 613 2.34 -3.29 -8.76
N PRO A 614 3.16 -3.24 -7.69
CA PRO A 614 4.63 -3.33 -7.80
C PRO A 614 5.11 -4.59 -8.49
N LEU A 615 4.49 -5.73 -8.23
CA LEU A 615 4.81 -7.00 -8.90
C LEU A 615 4.46 -6.93 -10.39
N GLY A 616 3.27 -6.44 -10.74
CA GLY A 616 2.84 -6.26 -12.12
C GLY A 616 3.75 -5.33 -12.91
N LEU A 617 4.14 -4.19 -12.33
CA LEU A 617 5.08 -3.23 -12.92
C LEU A 617 6.47 -3.85 -13.12
N THR A 618 6.96 -4.66 -12.17
CA THR A 618 8.24 -5.36 -12.28
C THR A 618 8.21 -6.40 -13.41
N LEU A 619 7.14 -7.18 -13.54
CA LEU A 619 6.97 -8.12 -14.64
C LEU A 619 6.92 -7.41 -16.00
N ARG A 620 6.21 -6.29 -16.07
CA ARG A 620 6.13 -5.45 -17.27
C ARG A 620 7.48 -4.81 -17.64
N MET A 621 8.23 -4.35 -16.63
CA MET A 621 9.60 -3.86 -16.81
C MET A 621 10.49 -4.93 -17.47
N GLY A 622 10.39 -6.18 -17.01
CA GLY A 622 11.12 -7.30 -17.62
C GLY A 622 10.80 -7.49 -19.10
N ALA A 623 9.54 -7.39 -19.50
CA ALA A 623 9.13 -7.44 -20.91
C ALA A 623 9.73 -6.28 -21.71
N HIS A 624 9.66 -5.03 -21.20
CA HIS A 624 10.27 -3.86 -21.85
C HIS A 624 11.79 -3.97 -22.00
N LEU A 625 12.47 -4.57 -21.00
CA LEU A 625 13.91 -4.83 -21.06
C LEU A 625 14.25 -5.76 -22.22
N HIS A 626 13.53 -6.85 -22.41
CA HIS A 626 13.72 -7.79 -23.50
C HIS A 626 13.31 -7.19 -24.87
N ALA A 627 12.30 -6.32 -24.89
CA ALA A 627 11.94 -5.52 -26.07
C ALA A 627 12.94 -4.39 -26.37
N GLY A 628 14.03 -4.22 -25.61
CA GLY A 628 15.02 -3.17 -25.83
C GLY A 628 14.55 -1.76 -25.41
N GLN A 629 13.54 -1.64 -24.57
CA GLN A 629 12.95 -0.38 -24.11
C GLN A 629 13.39 -0.09 -22.66
N LEU A 630 14.69 -0.02 -22.41
CA LEU A 630 15.27 0.08 -21.06
C LEU A 630 14.84 1.35 -20.34
N ASP A 631 14.67 2.45 -21.06
CA ASP A 631 14.20 3.71 -20.48
C ASP A 631 12.74 3.65 -20.01
N THR A 632 11.89 2.95 -20.76
CA THR A 632 10.51 2.68 -20.34
C THR A 632 10.50 1.78 -19.09
N GLY A 633 11.35 0.75 -19.08
CA GLY A 633 11.53 -0.11 -17.92
C GLY A 633 11.97 0.67 -16.66
N ALA A 634 12.89 1.62 -16.81
CA ALA A 634 13.34 2.47 -15.70
C ALA A 634 12.20 3.28 -15.07
N LEU A 635 11.31 3.83 -15.89
CA LEU A 635 10.16 4.60 -15.40
C LEU A 635 9.17 3.74 -14.62
N LEU A 636 8.98 2.48 -15.03
CA LEU A 636 8.13 1.56 -14.26
C LEU A 636 8.72 1.25 -12.89
N LEU A 637 10.05 1.19 -12.77
CA LEU A 637 10.72 1.00 -11.48
C LEU A 637 10.62 2.25 -10.59
N GLU A 638 10.71 3.44 -11.16
CA GLU A 638 10.46 4.69 -10.42
C GLU A 638 9.01 4.71 -9.87
N GLU A 639 8.04 4.20 -10.64
CA GLU A 639 6.66 4.04 -10.17
C GLU A 639 6.57 3.00 -9.04
N VAL A 640 7.30 1.88 -9.14
CA VAL A 640 7.39 0.87 -8.07
C VAL A 640 7.93 1.49 -6.78
N ASP A 641 9.02 2.26 -6.86
CA ASP A 641 9.62 2.91 -5.69
C ASP A 641 8.64 3.89 -5.03
N ALA A 642 7.94 4.70 -5.84
CA ALA A 642 6.94 5.63 -5.34
C ALA A 642 5.76 4.92 -4.65
N ILE A 643 5.32 3.76 -5.16
CA ILE A 643 4.26 2.96 -4.54
C ILE A 643 4.76 2.32 -3.24
N ASN A 644 5.95 1.73 -3.24
CA ASN A 644 6.56 1.13 -2.06
C ASN A 644 6.71 2.15 -0.92
N GLU A 645 7.21 3.35 -1.24
CA GLU A 645 7.31 4.44 -0.27
C GLU A 645 5.93 4.84 0.29
N ALA A 646 4.91 4.92 -0.58
CA ALA A 646 3.56 5.32 -0.18
C ALA A 646 2.84 4.26 0.67
N THR A 647 3.09 2.97 0.39
CA THR A 647 2.37 1.85 1.03
C THR A 647 3.13 1.24 2.20
N GLY A 648 4.42 1.55 2.34
CA GLY A 648 5.31 0.87 3.28
C GLY A 648 5.58 -0.60 2.91
N THR A 649 5.22 -1.03 1.70
CA THR A 649 5.52 -2.37 1.20
C THR A 649 6.90 -2.39 0.57
N HIS A 650 7.61 -3.49 0.71
CA HIS A 650 8.93 -3.66 0.09
C HIS A 650 8.92 -4.93 -0.75
N LEU A 651 9.09 -4.76 -2.06
CA LEU A 651 9.43 -5.85 -2.96
C LEU A 651 10.95 -5.93 -3.04
N ALA A 652 11.52 -7.14 -3.02
CA ALA A 652 12.96 -7.31 -3.22
C ALA A 652 13.39 -6.68 -4.56
N PRO A 653 14.61 -6.10 -4.68
CA PRO A 653 15.00 -5.23 -5.80
C PRO A 653 15.32 -6.01 -7.10
N TYR A 654 14.47 -6.96 -7.49
CA TYR A 654 14.65 -7.78 -8.69
C TYR A 654 14.71 -6.94 -9.98
N GLY A 655 13.79 -5.98 -10.11
CA GLY A 655 13.72 -5.12 -11.27
C GLY A 655 14.96 -4.23 -11.44
N PRO A 656 15.33 -3.44 -10.42
CA PRO A 656 16.54 -2.62 -10.47
C PRO A 656 17.81 -3.42 -10.76
N VAL A 657 17.99 -4.59 -10.14
CA VAL A 657 19.16 -5.46 -10.38
C VAL A 657 19.27 -5.84 -11.85
N LEU A 658 18.17 -6.28 -12.47
CA LEU A 658 18.15 -6.64 -13.90
C LEU A 658 18.40 -5.43 -14.80
N LEU A 659 17.75 -4.31 -14.56
CA LEU A 659 17.89 -3.12 -15.39
C LEU A 659 19.33 -2.60 -15.42
N TRP A 660 19.95 -2.44 -14.26
CA TRP A 660 21.32 -1.92 -14.19
C TRP A 660 22.34 -2.89 -14.76
N ALA A 661 22.12 -4.21 -14.61
CA ALA A 661 22.96 -5.22 -15.25
C ALA A 661 22.91 -5.13 -16.79
N TRP A 662 21.71 -5.02 -17.36
CA TRP A 662 21.55 -4.87 -18.81
C TRP A 662 22.07 -3.52 -19.35
N ARG A 663 21.96 -2.44 -18.57
CA ARG A 663 22.59 -1.16 -18.91
C ARG A 663 24.12 -1.22 -18.89
N GLY A 664 24.70 -2.21 -18.23
CA GLY A 664 26.17 -2.32 -18.10
C GLY A 664 26.75 -1.38 -17.04
N ARG A 665 25.94 -0.92 -16.09
CA ARG A 665 26.32 -0.05 -14.97
C ARG A 665 26.85 -0.90 -13.81
N GLU A 666 28.12 -1.23 -13.86
CA GLU A 666 28.76 -2.19 -12.96
C GLU A 666 28.64 -1.79 -11.47
N ARG A 667 28.88 -0.51 -11.13
CA ARG A 667 28.86 -0.05 -9.73
C ARG A 667 27.48 -0.14 -9.13
N GLU A 668 26.49 0.34 -9.85
CA GLU A 668 25.08 0.36 -9.44
C GLU A 668 24.54 -1.06 -9.33
N ALA A 669 24.80 -1.91 -10.32
CA ALA A 669 24.40 -3.30 -10.31
C ALA A 669 25.05 -4.09 -9.16
N ALA A 670 26.36 -3.93 -8.91
CA ALA A 670 27.07 -4.62 -7.84
C ALA A 670 26.56 -4.21 -6.45
N ALA A 671 26.27 -2.92 -6.23
CA ALA A 671 25.72 -2.42 -4.99
C ALA A 671 24.32 -3.02 -4.71
N LEU A 672 23.45 -3.03 -5.72
CA LEU A 672 22.10 -3.59 -5.62
C LEU A 672 22.11 -5.13 -5.46
N ILE A 673 22.98 -5.82 -6.18
CA ILE A 673 23.17 -7.29 -6.02
C ILE A 673 23.56 -7.61 -4.58
N LYS A 674 24.51 -6.86 -4.01
CA LYS A 674 24.96 -7.07 -2.63
C LYS A 674 23.82 -6.84 -1.63
N ALA A 675 23.16 -5.68 -1.70
CA ALA A 675 22.04 -5.34 -0.82
C ALA A 675 20.87 -6.33 -0.98
N GLY A 676 20.52 -6.68 -2.23
CA GLY A 676 19.47 -7.64 -2.53
C GLY A 676 19.76 -9.04 -2.00
N MET A 677 21.02 -9.50 -2.04
CA MET A 677 21.41 -10.80 -1.49
C MET A 677 21.27 -10.86 0.04
N GLU A 678 21.56 -9.76 0.75
CA GLU A 678 21.38 -9.66 2.20
C GLU A 678 19.88 -9.70 2.56
N GLU A 679 19.06 -8.97 1.83
CA GLU A 679 17.60 -8.92 2.01
C GLU A 679 16.94 -10.28 1.71
N VAL A 680 17.28 -10.89 0.59
CA VAL A 680 16.80 -12.21 0.15
C VAL A 680 17.16 -13.31 1.17
N ALA A 681 18.35 -13.27 1.75
CA ALA A 681 18.74 -14.21 2.80
C ALA A 681 17.88 -14.06 4.06
N THR A 682 17.59 -12.81 4.47
CA THR A 682 16.72 -12.50 5.61
C THR A 682 15.31 -13.01 5.40
N ARG A 683 14.75 -12.83 4.19
CA ARG A 683 13.39 -13.25 3.82
C ARG A 683 13.30 -14.70 3.37
N ARG A 684 14.40 -15.42 3.26
CA ARG A 684 14.49 -16.78 2.70
C ARG A 684 13.92 -16.90 1.28
N GLU A 685 14.04 -15.85 0.46
CA GLU A 685 13.58 -15.80 -0.93
C GLU A 685 14.67 -16.30 -1.89
N GLY A 686 14.88 -17.62 -1.96
CA GLY A 686 15.96 -18.24 -2.77
C GLY A 686 15.89 -17.94 -4.27
N TRP A 687 14.74 -17.57 -4.80
CA TRP A 687 14.56 -17.08 -6.16
C TRP A 687 15.41 -15.84 -6.45
N GLY A 688 15.49 -14.90 -5.53
CA GLY A 688 16.29 -13.69 -5.69
C GLY A 688 17.78 -13.95 -5.83
N VAL A 689 18.27 -15.05 -5.25
CA VAL A 689 19.66 -15.49 -5.43
C VAL A 689 19.93 -15.86 -6.90
N THR A 690 18.99 -16.57 -7.55
CA THR A 690 19.12 -16.94 -8.96
C THR A 690 19.06 -15.71 -9.86
N VAL A 691 18.13 -14.77 -9.57
CA VAL A 691 18.03 -13.49 -10.31
C VAL A 691 19.35 -12.70 -10.22
N ALA A 692 19.94 -12.61 -9.03
CA ALA A 692 21.18 -11.88 -8.81
C ALA A 692 22.37 -12.48 -9.61
N TYR A 693 22.52 -13.81 -9.60
CA TYR A 693 23.56 -14.48 -10.38
C TYR A 693 23.30 -14.38 -11.90
N SER A 694 22.06 -14.50 -12.35
CA SER A 694 21.68 -14.32 -13.76
C SER A 694 22.00 -12.90 -14.26
N ALA A 695 21.63 -11.89 -13.50
CA ALA A 695 21.94 -10.50 -13.81
C ALA A 695 23.45 -10.24 -13.87
N ARG A 696 24.21 -10.82 -12.91
CA ARG A 696 25.68 -10.74 -12.90
C ARG A 696 26.30 -11.40 -14.13
N ALA A 697 25.80 -12.55 -14.54
CA ALA A 697 26.31 -13.23 -15.75
C ALA A 697 26.10 -12.39 -17.02
N VAL A 698 24.93 -11.79 -17.21
CA VAL A 698 24.65 -10.89 -18.34
C VAL A 698 25.57 -9.67 -18.32
N LEU A 699 25.69 -8.99 -17.17
CA LEU A 699 26.58 -7.84 -17.00
C LEU A 699 28.02 -8.14 -17.38
N LEU A 700 28.57 -9.23 -16.83
CA LEU A 700 29.98 -9.60 -17.02
C LEU A 700 30.26 -10.08 -18.45
N ASN A 701 29.33 -10.76 -19.12
CA ASN A 701 29.43 -11.06 -20.55
C ASN A 701 29.45 -9.79 -21.38
N GLY A 702 28.62 -8.80 -21.04
CA GLY A 702 28.63 -7.48 -21.68
C GLY A 702 29.96 -6.76 -21.54
N LEU A 703 30.58 -6.83 -20.36
CA LEU A 703 31.88 -6.22 -20.04
C LEU A 703 33.09 -7.02 -20.59
N GLY A 704 32.86 -8.23 -21.16
CA GLY A 704 33.90 -9.08 -21.68
C GLY A 704 34.74 -9.79 -20.58
N ARG A 705 34.22 -9.87 -19.34
CA ARG A 705 34.85 -10.55 -18.19
C ARG A 705 34.32 -11.98 -18.09
N TYR A 706 34.76 -12.82 -19.01
CA TYR A 706 34.13 -14.12 -19.27
C TYR A 706 34.34 -15.16 -18.16
N GLU A 707 35.48 -15.16 -17.47
CA GLU A 707 35.72 -16.06 -16.34
C GLU A 707 34.71 -15.81 -15.21
N GLU A 708 34.52 -14.56 -14.84
CA GLU A 708 33.56 -14.19 -13.81
C GLU A 708 32.10 -14.37 -14.27
N ALA A 709 31.83 -14.15 -15.58
CA ALA A 709 30.51 -14.41 -16.16
C ALA A 709 30.18 -15.91 -16.11
N PHE A 710 31.19 -16.76 -16.39
CA PHE A 710 31.06 -18.22 -16.31
C PHE A 710 30.72 -18.66 -14.90
N ASP A 711 31.48 -18.21 -13.88
CA ASP A 711 31.22 -18.53 -12.49
C ASP A 711 29.81 -18.10 -12.05
N ALA A 712 29.38 -16.89 -12.44
CA ALA A 712 28.04 -16.40 -12.13
C ALA A 712 26.96 -17.24 -12.82
N ALA A 713 27.14 -17.59 -14.11
CA ALA A 713 26.19 -18.41 -14.85
C ALA A 713 26.08 -19.83 -14.28
N VAL A 714 27.21 -20.47 -13.88
CA VAL A 714 27.20 -21.76 -13.19
C VAL A 714 26.35 -21.70 -11.93
N GLN A 715 26.50 -20.64 -11.13
CA GLN A 715 25.67 -20.46 -9.93
C GLN A 715 24.19 -20.24 -10.28
N ALA A 716 23.87 -19.50 -11.34
CA ALA A 716 22.49 -19.27 -11.75
C ALA A 716 21.79 -20.55 -12.24
N VAL A 717 22.48 -21.44 -12.96
CA VAL A 717 21.91 -22.68 -13.49
C VAL A 717 21.84 -23.84 -12.49
N ALA A 718 22.48 -23.71 -11.33
CA ALA A 718 22.59 -24.77 -10.33
C ALA A 718 21.25 -25.28 -9.78
N TYR A 719 20.22 -24.40 -9.68
CA TYR A 719 18.90 -24.77 -9.18
C TYR A 719 17.91 -24.99 -10.32
N ARG A 720 17.46 -26.25 -10.46
CA ARG A 720 16.59 -26.66 -11.58
C ARG A 720 15.16 -26.15 -11.49
N GLY A 721 14.71 -25.72 -10.31
CA GLY A 721 13.34 -25.22 -10.08
C GLY A 721 13.08 -23.81 -10.60
N ASP A 722 14.12 -23.02 -10.91
CA ASP A 722 14.00 -21.67 -11.47
C ASP A 722 14.06 -21.69 -13.00
N LEU A 723 12.93 -22.04 -13.62
CA LEU A 723 12.88 -22.37 -15.04
C LEU A 723 13.39 -21.24 -15.95
N ALA A 724 12.78 -20.06 -15.92
CA ALA A 724 13.10 -18.96 -16.83
C ALA A 724 14.53 -18.43 -16.66
N PHE A 725 14.92 -18.01 -15.45
CA PHE A 725 16.23 -17.43 -15.18
C PHE A 725 17.35 -18.45 -15.39
N ARG A 726 17.08 -19.71 -15.05
CA ARG A 726 17.98 -20.78 -15.37
C ARG A 726 18.20 -20.94 -16.88
N ASN A 727 17.09 -20.95 -17.65
CA ASN A 727 17.17 -21.12 -19.12
C ASN A 727 17.92 -19.97 -19.78
N TRP A 728 17.69 -18.74 -19.35
CA TRP A 728 18.44 -17.57 -19.85
C TRP A 728 19.92 -17.65 -19.47
N SER A 729 20.21 -18.09 -18.24
CA SER A 729 21.59 -18.25 -17.76
C SER A 729 22.35 -19.38 -18.45
N LEU A 730 21.66 -20.42 -18.98
CA LEU A 730 22.29 -21.42 -19.82
C LEU A 730 22.89 -20.79 -21.09
N ALA A 731 22.20 -19.84 -21.72
CA ALA A 731 22.71 -19.12 -22.87
C ALA A 731 23.92 -18.22 -22.51
N GLU A 732 23.92 -17.61 -21.32
CA GLU A 732 25.07 -16.86 -20.80
C GLU A 732 26.27 -17.79 -20.51
N LEU A 733 26.00 -18.97 -19.97
CA LEU A 733 27.01 -19.98 -19.68
C LEU A 733 27.67 -20.53 -20.97
N VAL A 734 26.88 -20.74 -22.04
CA VAL A 734 27.41 -21.14 -23.35
C VAL A 734 28.35 -20.07 -23.90
N GLU A 735 27.95 -18.81 -23.87
CA GLU A 735 28.78 -17.71 -24.38
C GLU A 735 30.08 -17.58 -23.58
N ALA A 736 30.01 -17.50 -22.26
CA ALA A 736 31.16 -17.37 -21.40
C ALA A 736 32.10 -18.59 -21.53
N GLY A 737 31.55 -19.81 -21.46
CA GLY A 737 32.32 -21.07 -21.53
C GLY A 737 33.08 -21.20 -22.85
N VAL A 738 32.46 -20.87 -23.99
CA VAL A 738 33.17 -20.87 -25.29
C VAL A 738 34.31 -19.84 -25.31
N ARG A 739 34.15 -18.69 -24.65
CA ARG A 739 35.18 -17.64 -24.61
C ARG A 739 36.40 -17.98 -23.78
N ILE A 740 36.22 -18.75 -22.71
CA ILE A 740 37.31 -19.15 -21.84
C ILE A 740 37.89 -20.56 -22.16
N GLY A 741 37.29 -21.26 -23.15
CA GLY A 741 37.71 -22.57 -23.56
C GLY A 741 37.11 -23.77 -22.82
N GLU A 742 36.12 -23.51 -21.92
CA GLU A 742 35.34 -24.52 -21.19
C GLU A 742 34.24 -25.13 -22.08
N THR A 743 34.66 -25.68 -23.21
CA THR A 743 33.78 -26.16 -24.30
C THR A 743 32.90 -27.33 -23.89
N ALA A 744 33.35 -28.19 -22.98
CA ALA A 744 32.57 -29.32 -22.47
C ALA A 744 31.34 -28.82 -21.69
N THR A 745 31.54 -27.91 -20.73
CA THR A 745 30.48 -27.31 -19.93
C THR A 745 29.51 -26.48 -20.82
N ALA A 746 30.07 -25.78 -21.81
CA ALA A 746 29.23 -25.02 -22.77
C ALA A 746 28.35 -25.96 -23.63
N ALA A 747 28.85 -27.12 -24.05
CA ALA A 747 28.09 -28.14 -24.78
C ALA A 747 26.97 -28.74 -23.93
N GLU A 748 27.26 -29.10 -22.68
CA GLU A 748 26.25 -29.59 -21.73
C GLU A 748 25.15 -28.53 -21.50
N ALA A 749 25.53 -27.26 -21.32
CA ALA A 749 24.60 -26.16 -21.17
C ALA A 749 23.70 -25.98 -22.41
N MET A 750 24.28 -26.17 -23.60
CA MET A 750 23.55 -26.14 -24.88
C MET A 750 22.53 -27.29 -24.99
N GLU A 751 22.91 -28.51 -24.61
CA GLU A 751 21.99 -29.66 -24.60
C GLU A 751 20.81 -29.41 -23.63
N GLN A 752 21.10 -28.90 -22.44
CA GLN A 752 20.08 -28.52 -21.48
C GLN A 752 19.16 -27.43 -22.03
N LEU A 753 19.70 -26.39 -22.69
CA LEU A 753 18.93 -25.33 -23.33
C LEU A 753 18.03 -25.89 -24.42
N ALA A 754 18.55 -26.74 -25.30
CA ALA A 754 17.80 -27.38 -26.39
C ALA A 754 16.62 -28.23 -25.87
N SER A 755 16.77 -28.86 -24.70
CA SER A 755 15.70 -29.62 -24.07
C SER A 755 14.51 -28.73 -23.63
N THR A 756 14.72 -27.42 -23.47
CA THR A 756 13.69 -26.46 -23.09
C THR A 756 13.11 -25.72 -24.30
N THR A 757 13.97 -25.30 -25.23
CA THR A 757 13.60 -24.48 -26.38
C THR A 757 12.87 -25.28 -27.47
N GLY A 758 13.31 -26.51 -27.73
CA GLY A 758 12.71 -27.39 -28.74
C GLY A 758 11.22 -27.64 -28.53
N PRO A 759 10.76 -28.12 -27.34
CA PRO A 759 9.34 -28.31 -27.08
C PRO A 759 8.51 -27.02 -27.07
N CYS A 760 9.12 -25.88 -26.73
CA CYS A 760 8.45 -24.59 -26.79
C CYS A 760 8.27 -24.09 -28.23
N ALA A 761 9.23 -24.29 -29.10
CA ALA A 761 9.21 -23.99 -30.54
C ALA A 761 8.77 -22.54 -30.89
N THR A 762 9.01 -21.57 -29.98
CA THR A 762 8.78 -20.15 -30.27
C THR A 762 9.96 -19.57 -31.04
N ASP A 763 9.75 -18.49 -31.79
CA ASP A 763 10.84 -17.82 -32.52
C ASP A 763 11.91 -17.27 -31.57
N TRP A 764 11.53 -16.84 -30.36
CA TRP A 764 12.45 -16.44 -29.31
C TRP A 764 13.33 -17.61 -28.85
N ALA A 765 12.73 -18.72 -28.43
CA ALA A 765 13.43 -19.91 -27.95
C ALA A 765 14.39 -20.46 -29.01
N THR A 766 13.88 -20.64 -30.24
CA THR A 766 14.65 -21.20 -31.37
C THR A 766 15.80 -20.25 -31.77
N GLY A 767 15.55 -18.94 -31.71
CA GLY A 767 16.58 -17.95 -32.03
C GLY A 767 17.73 -17.91 -31.01
N ILE A 768 17.44 -18.04 -29.70
CA ILE A 768 18.46 -18.17 -28.64
C ILE A 768 19.24 -19.48 -28.79
N GLU A 769 18.55 -20.59 -29.06
CA GLU A 769 19.17 -21.89 -29.30
C GLU A 769 20.13 -21.83 -30.50
N ALA A 770 19.70 -21.28 -31.62
CA ALA A 770 20.53 -21.15 -32.83
C ALA A 770 21.76 -20.26 -32.55
N ARG A 771 21.60 -19.15 -31.78
CA ARG A 771 22.73 -18.30 -31.35
C ARG A 771 23.78 -19.07 -30.53
N CYS A 772 23.32 -19.91 -29.62
CA CYS A 772 24.22 -20.73 -28.79
C CYS A 772 24.89 -21.85 -29.61
N ARG A 773 24.16 -22.47 -30.54
CA ARG A 773 24.74 -23.46 -31.49
C ARG A 773 25.81 -22.84 -32.34
N ALA A 774 25.61 -21.62 -32.82
CA ALA A 774 26.60 -20.90 -33.63
C ALA A 774 27.93 -20.70 -32.91
N LEU A 775 27.91 -20.47 -31.57
CA LEU A 775 29.12 -20.30 -30.79
C LEU A 775 29.92 -21.58 -30.65
N LEU A 776 29.25 -22.74 -30.65
CA LEU A 776 29.88 -24.07 -30.51
C LEU A 776 30.31 -24.70 -31.83
N ASN A 777 29.94 -24.14 -32.97
CA ASN A 777 30.28 -24.68 -34.28
C ASN A 777 31.29 -23.79 -35.01
N ALA A 778 31.81 -24.25 -36.13
CA ALA A 778 32.77 -23.54 -36.94
C ALA A 778 32.34 -23.56 -38.44
N GLY A 779 32.92 -22.68 -39.26
CA GLY A 779 32.70 -22.61 -40.70
C GLY A 779 31.24 -22.40 -41.08
N ASP A 780 30.79 -23.02 -42.18
CA ASP A 780 29.45 -22.82 -42.73
C ASP A 780 28.31 -23.20 -41.77
N ALA A 781 28.55 -24.17 -40.87
CA ALA A 781 27.55 -24.53 -39.88
C ALA A 781 27.33 -23.42 -38.87
N ALA A 782 28.38 -22.76 -38.39
CA ALA A 782 28.27 -21.61 -37.49
C ALA A 782 27.53 -20.45 -38.18
N GLU A 783 27.89 -20.17 -39.45
CA GLU A 783 27.22 -19.11 -40.24
C GLU A 783 25.74 -19.38 -40.44
N GLY A 784 25.38 -20.64 -40.76
CA GLY A 784 23.98 -21.05 -40.88
C GLY A 784 23.18 -20.80 -39.63
N HIS A 785 23.75 -21.17 -38.48
CA HIS A 785 23.09 -20.92 -37.17
C HIS A 785 23.01 -19.44 -36.80
N TYR A 786 24.01 -18.60 -37.09
CA TYR A 786 23.88 -17.15 -36.88
C TYR A 786 22.76 -16.51 -37.72
N ARG A 787 22.67 -16.91 -39.01
CA ARG A 787 21.59 -16.43 -39.90
C ARG A 787 20.22 -16.91 -39.45
N GLU A 788 20.11 -18.16 -38.96
CA GLU A 788 18.89 -18.70 -38.39
C GLU A 788 18.51 -17.92 -37.12
N ALA A 789 19.46 -17.68 -36.22
CA ALA A 789 19.24 -16.93 -34.99
C ALA A 789 18.67 -15.52 -35.27
N ILE A 790 19.29 -14.79 -36.21
CA ILE A 790 18.83 -13.44 -36.61
C ILE A 790 17.43 -13.52 -37.20
N GLY A 791 17.18 -14.42 -38.17
CA GLY A 791 15.88 -14.51 -38.85
C GLY A 791 14.72 -14.94 -37.91
N ARG A 792 15.02 -15.74 -36.88
CA ARG A 792 14.04 -16.08 -35.81
C ARG A 792 13.79 -14.94 -34.84
N LEU A 793 14.86 -14.30 -34.36
CA LEU A 793 14.77 -13.21 -33.39
C LEU A 793 14.11 -11.95 -33.98
N GLU A 794 14.24 -11.69 -35.26
CA GLU A 794 13.52 -10.62 -35.96
C GLU A 794 11.99 -10.76 -35.85
N LYS A 795 11.48 -12.00 -35.79
CA LYS A 795 10.05 -12.28 -35.63
C LYS A 795 9.57 -12.26 -34.19
N SER A 796 10.47 -12.38 -33.24
CA SER A 796 10.14 -12.57 -31.82
C SER A 796 9.87 -11.28 -31.06
N ARG A 797 10.15 -10.10 -31.60
CA ARG A 797 10.13 -8.78 -30.94
C ARG A 797 11.08 -8.67 -29.74
N VAL A 798 11.97 -9.65 -29.49
CA VAL A 798 12.98 -9.62 -28.41
C VAL A 798 14.25 -8.96 -28.95
N TRP A 799 14.18 -7.64 -29.10
CA TRP A 799 15.21 -6.86 -29.79
C TRP A 799 16.58 -6.88 -29.09
N SER A 800 16.62 -6.99 -27.78
CA SER A 800 17.88 -7.13 -27.02
C SER A 800 18.63 -8.40 -27.40
N ALA A 801 17.92 -9.51 -27.59
CA ALA A 801 18.51 -10.79 -28.03
C ALA A 801 18.96 -10.74 -29.51
N LEU A 802 18.20 -10.09 -30.39
CA LEU A 802 18.56 -9.89 -31.79
C LEU A 802 19.86 -9.09 -31.93
N ALA A 803 19.98 -7.97 -31.24
CA ALA A 803 21.17 -7.12 -31.28
C ALA A 803 22.42 -7.87 -30.78
N ARG A 804 22.29 -8.71 -29.72
CA ARG A 804 23.37 -9.60 -29.26
C ARG A 804 23.71 -10.69 -30.29
N ALA A 805 22.73 -11.27 -30.98
CA ALA A 805 23.01 -12.26 -32.05
C ALA A 805 23.82 -11.64 -33.17
N ARG A 806 23.47 -10.42 -33.60
CA ARG A 806 24.23 -9.65 -34.61
C ARG A 806 25.66 -9.30 -34.14
N LEU A 807 25.81 -8.90 -32.87
CA LEU A 807 27.14 -8.67 -32.28
C LEU A 807 28.00 -9.92 -32.36
N LEU A 808 27.50 -11.07 -31.87
CA LEU A 808 28.24 -12.31 -31.87
C LEU A 808 28.55 -12.81 -33.31
N TYR A 809 27.63 -12.62 -34.24
CA TYR A 809 27.86 -12.93 -35.65
C TYR A 809 28.96 -12.02 -36.26
N GLY A 810 28.93 -10.74 -36.00
CA GLY A 810 29.97 -9.80 -36.41
C GLY A 810 31.36 -10.11 -35.85
N GLU A 811 31.43 -10.50 -34.57
CA GLU A 811 32.68 -10.98 -33.93
C GLU A 811 33.21 -12.26 -34.57
N TRP A 812 32.33 -13.20 -34.93
CA TRP A 812 32.68 -14.41 -35.63
C TRP A 812 33.21 -14.09 -37.06
N LEU A 813 32.50 -13.29 -37.84
CA LEU A 813 32.90 -12.85 -39.17
C LEU A 813 34.27 -12.16 -39.18
N ARG A 814 34.55 -11.33 -38.17
CA ARG A 814 35.90 -10.72 -38.03
C ARG A 814 36.99 -11.77 -37.77
N ARG A 815 36.73 -12.80 -36.99
CA ARG A 815 37.69 -13.90 -36.77
C ARG A 815 37.91 -14.74 -38.00
N GLU A 816 36.89 -14.88 -38.84
CA GLU A 816 37.00 -15.52 -40.20
C GLU A 816 37.64 -14.60 -41.25
N ASN A 817 38.19 -13.42 -40.86
CA ASN A 817 38.76 -12.40 -41.74
C ASN A 817 37.79 -11.76 -42.74
N ARG A 818 36.51 -11.93 -42.56
CA ARG A 818 35.43 -11.33 -43.41
C ARG A 818 35.10 -9.96 -42.89
N ARG A 819 36.04 -8.99 -43.01
CA ARG A 819 35.95 -7.68 -42.36
C ARG A 819 34.81 -6.80 -42.87
N VAL A 820 34.39 -6.92 -44.12
CA VAL A 820 33.28 -6.14 -44.70
C VAL A 820 31.98 -6.59 -44.11
N ASP A 821 31.71 -7.89 -44.13
CA ASP A 821 30.49 -8.49 -43.59
C ASP A 821 30.42 -8.29 -42.08
N ALA A 822 31.57 -8.38 -41.40
CA ALA A 822 31.70 -8.10 -39.97
C ALA A 822 31.25 -6.66 -39.60
N ARG A 823 31.71 -5.67 -40.38
CA ARG A 823 31.31 -4.26 -40.16
C ARG A 823 29.82 -4.06 -40.29
N GLU A 824 29.20 -4.66 -41.33
CA GLU A 824 27.75 -4.55 -41.56
C GLU A 824 26.98 -5.02 -40.30
N GLN A 825 27.27 -6.21 -39.77
CA GLN A 825 26.61 -6.76 -38.59
C GLN A 825 26.93 -5.99 -37.32
N LEU A 826 28.20 -5.60 -37.13
CA LEU A 826 28.65 -4.87 -35.93
C LEU A 826 28.10 -3.43 -35.91
N HIS A 827 27.92 -2.76 -37.04
CA HIS A 827 27.27 -1.46 -37.12
C HIS A 827 25.85 -1.51 -36.65
N VAL A 828 25.05 -2.44 -37.24
CA VAL A 828 23.65 -2.63 -36.85
C VAL A 828 23.54 -2.99 -35.38
N ALA A 829 24.39 -3.90 -34.88
CA ALA A 829 24.43 -4.30 -33.49
C ALA A 829 24.75 -3.11 -32.56
N HIS A 830 25.79 -2.33 -32.88
CA HIS A 830 26.18 -1.16 -32.12
C HIS A 830 25.07 -0.11 -32.05
N GLU A 831 24.45 0.21 -33.17
CA GLU A 831 23.38 1.18 -33.27
C GLU A 831 22.15 0.74 -32.47
N GLN A 832 21.73 -0.53 -32.61
CA GLN A 832 20.62 -1.09 -31.87
C GLN A 832 20.90 -1.07 -30.36
N LEU A 833 22.05 -1.60 -29.91
CA LEU A 833 22.42 -1.67 -28.48
C LEU A 833 22.56 -0.27 -27.85
N ALA A 834 23.15 0.69 -28.60
CA ALA A 834 23.28 2.06 -28.12
C ALA A 834 21.92 2.76 -28.00
N THR A 835 21.02 2.53 -28.97
CA THR A 835 19.66 3.10 -28.94
C THR A 835 18.83 2.54 -27.78
N MET A 836 19.00 1.24 -27.48
CA MET A 836 18.34 0.58 -26.35
C MET A 836 18.93 0.97 -24.97
N GLY A 837 20.10 1.61 -24.92
CA GLY A 837 20.80 1.91 -23.66
C GLY A 837 21.53 0.71 -23.07
N VAL A 838 21.86 -0.31 -23.83
CA VAL A 838 22.60 -1.52 -23.43
C VAL A 838 24.10 -1.24 -23.59
N GLU A 839 24.65 -0.39 -22.72
CA GLU A 839 25.94 0.28 -22.90
C GLU A 839 27.15 -0.68 -22.95
N ALA A 840 27.19 -1.72 -22.10
CA ALA A 840 28.31 -2.66 -22.07
C ALA A 840 28.45 -3.43 -23.38
N PHE A 841 27.35 -3.95 -23.91
CA PHE A 841 27.35 -4.65 -25.20
C PHE A 841 27.55 -3.69 -26.39
N ALA A 842 27.05 -2.46 -26.31
CA ALA A 842 27.31 -1.43 -27.31
C ALA A 842 28.79 -1.07 -27.39
N GLU A 843 29.43 -0.90 -26.24
CA GLU A 843 30.87 -0.64 -26.16
C GLU A 843 31.71 -1.84 -26.70
N ARG A 844 31.29 -3.08 -26.40
CA ARG A 844 31.90 -4.27 -26.94
C ARG A 844 31.77 -4.29 -28.49
N ALA A 845 30.59 -3.96 -29.04
CA ALA A 845 30.39 -3.83 -30.51
C ALA A 845 31.29 -2.73 -31.11
N ARG A 846 31.45 -1.61 -30.45
CA ARG A 846 32.33 -0.50 -30.86
C ARG A 846 33.81 -0.92 -30.88
N MET A 847 34.26 -1.64 -29.84
CA MET A 847 35.66 -2.18 -29.82
C MET A 847 35.91 -3.15 -30.96
N GLU A 848 34.97 -4.03 -31.25
CA GLU A 848 35.04 -4.96 -32.39
C GLU A 848 35.07 -4.24 -33.74
N LEU A 849 34.23 -3.17 -33.92
CA LEU A 849 34.31 -2.31 -35.11
C LEU A 849 35.67 -1.64 -35.28
N ALA A 850 36.21 -1.10 -34.17
CA ALA A 850 37.56 -0.50 -34.18
C ALA A 850 38.63 -1.53 -34.59
N ALA A 851 38.51 -2.79 -34.14
CA ALA A 851 39.40 -3.88 -34.52
C ALA A 851 39.30 -4.26 -36.00
N THR A 852 38.24 -3.91 -36.70
CA THR A 852 38.14 -4.03 -38.18
C THR A 852 38.83 -2.91 -38.94
N GLY A 853 39.36 -1.89 -38.27
CA GLY A 853 39.99 -0.71 -38.85
C GLY A 853 39.05 0.49 -39.08
N GLU A 854 37.84 0.43 -38.53
CA GLU A 854 36.86 1.51 -38.64
C GLU A 854 36.87 2.42 -37.40
N ARG A 855 36.74 3.73 -37.61
CA ARG A 855 36.64 4.72 -36.51
C ARG A 855 35.17 5.10 -36.26
N VAL A 856 34.57 4.54 -35.23
CA VAL A 856 33.24 4.94 -34.77
C VAL A 856 33.42 6.12 -33.78
N ARG A 857 32.74 7.26 -34.06
CA ARG A 857 32.70 8.38 -33.11
C ARG A 857 31.86 7.97 -31.90
N LYS A 858 32.39 8.17 -30.68
CA LYS A 858 31.62 8.08 -29.46
C LYS A 858 30.51 9.14 -29.46
N ARG A 859 29.26 8.72 -29.54
CA ARG A 859 28.13 9.63 -29.44
C ARG A 859 28.01 10.01 -27.96
N THR A 860 28.45 11.23 -27.61
CA THR A 860 28.15 11.81 -26.29
C THR A 860 26.67 12.09 -26.29
N VAL A 861 25.91 11.35 -25.50
CA VAL A 861 24.53 11.71 -25.18
C VAL A 861 24.64 12.98 -24.34
N GLU A 862 24.29 14.13 -24.93
CA GLU A 862 24.10 15.35 -24.15
C GLU A 862 23.00 15.08 -23.13
N THR A 863 23.36 15.24 -21.88
CA THR A 863 22.51 15.05 -20.70
C THR A 863 21.26 15.92 -20.81
N ARG A 864 20.09 15.30 -20.94
CA ARG A 864 18.77 15.88 -20.69
C ARG A 864 18.38 15.66 -19.22
N ASP A 865 19.32 15.93 -18.32
CA ASP A 865 19.20 15.61 -16.87
C ASP A 865 18.45 16.68 -16.06
N ASP A 866 17.74 17.62 -16.69
CA ASP A 866 17.05 18.70 -15.97
C ASP A 866 15.69 18.31 -15.38
N LEU A 867 15.08 17.19 -15.83
CA LEU A 867 13.81 16.72 -15.31
C LEU A 867 14.00 15.68 -14.21
N THR A 868 13.27 15.86 -13.10
CA THR A 868 13.14 14.79 -12.09
C THR A 868 12.45 13.56 -12.70
N ALA A 869 12.58 12.42 -12.05
CA ALA A 869 11.94 11.17 -12.47
C ALA A 869 10.43 11.34 -12.68
N GLN A 870 9.76 11.95 -11.73
CA GLN A 870 8.32 12.21 -11.76
C GLN A 870 7.92 13.20 -12.87
N GLU A 871 8.68 14.28 -13.06
CA GLU A 871 8.47 15.24 -14.15
C GLU A 871 8.63 14.59 -15.53
N ARG A 872 9.60 13.70 -15.67
CA ARG A 872 9.85 12.95 -16.92
C ARG A 872 8.70 12.01 -17.24
N GLN A 873 8.17 11.33 -16.24
CA GLN A 873 7.03 10.42 -16.37
C GLN A 873 5.76 11.18 -16.77
N ILE A 874 5.45 12.28 -16.08
CA ILE A 874 4.31 13.14 -16.38
C ILE A 874 4.44 13.74 -17.81
N ALA A 875 5.63 14.21 -18.17
CA ALA A 875 5.89 14.76 -19.50
C ALA A 875 5.65 13.75 -20.62
N ARG A 876 6.01 12.47 -20.42
CA ARG A 876 5.76 11.40 -21.40
C ARG A 876 4.28 11.10 -21.52
N LEU A 877 3.56 10.89 -20.43
CA LEU A 877 2.13 10.63 -20.44
C LEU A 877 1.37 11.79 -21.12
N ALA A 878 1.80 13.02 -20.86
CA ALA A 878 1.26 14.20 -21.52
C ALA A 878 1.58 14.24 -23.03
N ARG A 879 2.78 13.83 -23.44
CA ARG A 879 3.20 13.67 -24.84
C ARG A 879 2.32 12.64 -25.56
N ASP A 880 2.01 11.53 -24.86
CA ASP A 880 1.22 10.42 -25.40
C ASP A 880 -0.28 10.73 -25.48
N GLY A 881 -0.68 11.93 -25.04
CA GLY A 881 -2.01 12.48 -25.26
C GLY A 881 -2.95 12.35 -24.07
N LEU A 882 -2.52 11.80 -22.93
CA LEU A 882 -3.35 11.68 -21.74
C LEU A 882 -3.68 13.07 -21.16
N SER A 883 -4.90 13.27 -20.71
CA SER A 883 -5.33 14.47 -19.98
C SER A 883 -4.73 14.52 -18.57
N ASN A 884 -4.77 15.68 -17.88
CA ASN A 884 -4.28 15.77 -16.49
C ASN A 884 -5.01 14.81 -15.53
N PRO A 885 -6.37 14.66 -15.62
CA PRO A 885 -7.06 13.66 -14.80
C PRO A 885 -6.63 12.22 -15.08
N GLU A 886 -6.40 11.85 -16.34
CA GLU A 886 -5.93 10.51 -16.69
C GLU A 886 -4.50 10.25 -16.19
N ILE A 887 -3.61 11.23 -16.32
CA ILE A 887 -2.24 11.16 -15.76
C ILE A 887 -2.30 11.08 -14.22
N ALA A 888 -3.14 11.89 -13.61
CA ALA A 888 -3.34 11.92 -12.16
C ALA A 888 -3.80 10.56 -11.63
N THR A 889 -4.81 9.97 -12.26
CA THR A 889 -5.30 8.62 -11.91
C THR A 889 -4.19 7.57 -12.07
N ARG A 890 -3.40 7.68 -13.14
CA ARG A 890 -2.34 6.71 -13.45
C ARG A 890 -1.15 6.77 -12.49
N LEU A 891 -0.83 7.96 -11.97
CA LEU A 891 0.32 8.21 -11.10
C LEU A 891 -0.07 8.38 -9.62
N PHE A 892 -1.35 8.21 -9.29
CA PHE A 892 -1.88 8.42 -7.93
C PHE A 892 -1.57 9.81 -7.37
N LEU A 893 -1.77 10.81 -8.24
CA LEU A 893 -1.61 12.24 -7.93
C LEU A 893 -2.96 12.95 -8.11
N SER A 894 -3.03 14.22 -7.67
CA SER A 894 -4.15 15.06 -8.07
C SER A 894 -3.92 15.63 -9.49
N PRO A 895 -5.00 15.97 -10.23
CA PRO A 895 -4.88 16.66 -11.52
C PRO A 895 -4.08 17.96 -11.42
N ARG A 896 -4.15 18.64 -10.29
CA ARG A 896 -3.43 19.89 -10.00
C ARG A 896 -1.93 19.67 -9.80
N THR A 897 -1.54 18.61 -9.11
CA THR A 897 -0.13 18.19 -9.00
C THR A 897 0.44 17.89 -10.38
N VAL A 898 -0.31 17.23 -11.25
CA VAL A 898 0.11 16.98 -12.65
C VAL A 898 0.31 18.29 -13.41
N GLU A 899 -0.61 19.25 -13.27
CA GLU A 899 -0.50 20.57 -13.89
C GLU A 899 0.73 21.32 -13.41
N TRP A 900 0.99 21.31 -12.09
CA TRP A 900 2.17 21.92 -11.49
C TRP A 900 3.47 21.32 -12.04
N HIS A 901 3.58 20.00 -12.10
CA HIS A 901 4.74 19.33 -12.69
C HIS A 901 4.89 19.66 -14.19
N LEU A 902 3.80 19.66 -14.96
CA LEU A 902 3.87 20.04 -16.37
C LEU A 902 4.34 21.48 -16.56
N ARG A 903 3.93 22.40 -15.70
CA ARG A 903 4.43 23.77 -15.74
C ARG A 903 5.94 23.84 -15.49
N ASN A 904 6.45 23.09 -14.52
CA ASN A 904 7.88 22.98 -14.26
C ASN A 904 8.62 22.31 -15.44
N VAL A 905 8.06 21.26 -16.01
CA VAL A 905 8.58 20.59 -17.22
C VAL A 905 8.67 21.58 -18.39
N PHE A 906 7.64 22.39 -18.62
CA PHE A 906 7.62 23.37 -19.70
C PHE A 906 8.74 24.41 -19.51
N ILE A 907 8.93 24.90 -18.30
CA ILE A 907 10.01 25.84 -17.97
C ILE A 907 11.38 25.18 -18.21
N LYS A 908 11.60 23.96 -17.72
CA LYS A 908 12.87 23.24 -17.83
C LYS A 908 13.24 22.85 -19.27
N LEU A 909 12.24 22.50 -20.07
CA LEU A 909 12.43 22.13 -21.48
C LEU A 909 12.33 23.32 -22.45
N GLY A 910 11.98 24.52 -21.97
CA GLY A 910 11.83 25.70 -22.81
C GLY A 910 10.66 25.58 -23.80
N VAL A 911 9.60 24.85 -23.46
CA VAL A 911 8.40 24.67 -24.28
C VAL A 911 7.23 25.42 -23.67
N SER A 912 6.25 25.79 -24.48
CA SER A 912 5.10 26.58 -24.04
C SER A 912 3.76 25.80 -24.06
N SER A 913 3.77 24.61 -24.64
CA SER A 913 2.54 23.82 -24.82
C SER A 913 2.79 22.31 -24.85
N ARG A 914 1.75 21.53 -24.54
CA ARG A 914 1.75 20.07 -24.69
C ARG A 914 2.12 19.56 -26.09
N LYS A 915 1.73 20.31 -27.14
CA LYS A 915 2.07 19.95 -28.52
C LYS A 915 3.56 20.01 -28.76
N GLU A 916 4.24 20.93 -28.12
CA GLU A 916 5.69 21.13 -28.24
C GLU A 916 6.47 20.04 -27.47
N LEU A 917 5.90 19.42 -26.43
CA LEU A 917 6.50 18.27 -25.76
C LEU A 917 6.80 17.12 -26.72
N ARG A 918 5.96 16.91 -27.75
CA ARG A 918 6.21 15.89 -28.78
C ARG A 918 7.51 16.15 -29.55
N GLY A 919 7.87 17.40 -29.74
CA GLY A 919 9.14 17.79 -30.37
C GLY A 919 10.33 17.77 -29.40
N ALA A 920 10.15 18.30 -28.18
CA ALA A 920 11.19 18.41 -27.17
C ALA A 920 11.61 17.07 -26.56
N LEU A 921 10.66 16.11 -26.46
CA LEU A 921 10.89 14.76 -25.95
C LEU A 921 11.11 13.72 -27.06
N ARG A 922 11.24 14.13 -28.32
CA ARG A 922 11.63 13.22 -29.41
C ARG A 922 13.08 12.78 -29.17
N GLY A 923 13.23 11.58 -28.61
CA GLY A 923 14.37 10.73 -28.89
C GLY A 923 14.28 10.23 -30.33
N PRO A 924 15.26 9.49 -30.82
CA PRO A 924 15.36 9.06 -32.23
C PRO A 924 14.29 8.05 -32.72
N GLU A 925 13.15 7.96 -32.03
CA GLU A 925 12.02 7.06 -32.39
C GLU A 925 11.05 7.63 -33.45
N GLY A 926 11.43 8.68 -34.14
CA GLY A 926 10.62 9.29 -35.18
C GLY A 926 10.86 8.70 -36.56
N GLU A 927 10.66 7.39 -36.76
CA GLU A 927 10.43 6.77 -38.07
C GLU A 927 10.55 5.25 -38.00
N LEU A 928 9.52 4.58 -37.51
CA LEU A 928 9.23 3.18 -37.82
C LEU A 928 7.74 2.90 -37.52
N THR A 929 6.87 3.47 -38.33
CA THR A 929 5.54 2.89 -38.54
C THR A 929 5.45 2.53 -40.02
N PRO A 930 5.53 1.26 -40.43
CA PRO A 930 4.96 0.84 -41.70
C PRO A 930 3.43 0.83 -41.56
N ALA A 931 2.78 1.28 -42.62
CA ALA A 931 1.36 1.29 -42.85
C ALA A 931 0.68 -0.09 -42.72
#